data_41dea40b0fee86cdfea8ac23c499af62
#
_entry.id   41dea40b0fee86cdfea8ac23c499af62
#
_cell.length_a   1.000
_cell.length_b   1.000
_cell.length_c   1.000
_cell.angle_alpha   90.00
_cell.angle_beta   90.00
_cell.angle_gamma   90.00
#
_symmetry.space_group_name_H-M   'P 1'
#
loop_
_entity.id
_entity.type
_entity.pdbx_description
1 polymer ?
#
loop_
_entity_poly.entity_id
_entity_poly.type
_entity_poly.pdbx_seq_one_letter_code
_entity_poly.pdbx_strand_id
1 'polypeptide(L)'
;EMCIRDSSLYRTARYAEAEEPLRKACGADDALTQNASYHLADCCLRNGDKQSAMEAFAMAANEQFDATIAEDALFNYGKLQYELGGGAFNGAINVLSRYVERYPSSPRAAEARTLLVAAYYNSRDYDAAYEAIRAVPEPDAEIRAALQKIAYFRALEAYSAGDLAAAQRSLAESEQVNVSPKYAALGNFWQGEIAFAQGDRATAASRYNAYLKRAPRSEREYALAWYNLGYCDFDRGRMSQARASFEKFLALRTAPARYRADACNRLGDTYYSERSFDRALEAYARAEAAGGDASATRYARYQRAVTLGIVGRNDEKIAVLRQLAADRGGEYADAAAYELGRTYIAQQRYDEGARALERFVEEYPSSPRVTQALSDLGLAYLNLGDRARSLSSYERVVSTSPHSPEAKEAMQGIREIYVEQGNVDGYFAYAERVGAESDLTALSRDSLTFAAAQKLYLADRVEDAAKSLRSYVNNYPKGYYLNDALYYLSDCYLRSGEREYAIESLTELASRGQHPYRVTVLEKLSELTYAEKRYDEAAAAYRQLYDAAPTASGREDAMTGYVRATLAGGDTAKIEAMAADVAAHPDAGATALRESKYALAGLLRERGDGDAALKLYRELAAEVRTKEGCEAAYRLIEAQFASGDLEGCEKAVFAFADREPASSYWLAKAYILLGDLYVRRGDSFQARATYQSVADGYSPADDGIVDEAKKRIEKLN
;
A
#
# COMPACT_ATOMS: atom_id res chain seq x y z
N GLU A 1 22.06 -99.29 46.61
CA GLU A 1 23.09 -99.69 45.60
C GLU A 1 23.24 -98.68 44.47
N MET A 2 22.15 -98.03 44.04
CA MET A 2 22.22 -97.08 42.97
C MET A 2 23.04 -95.83 43.33
N CYS A 3 22.91 -95.21 44.51
CA CYS A 3 23.65 -94.00 44.94
C CYS A 3 25.15 -94.16 45.04
N ILE A 4 25.65 -95.38 45.36
CA ILE A 4 27.09 -95.65 45.44
C ILE A 4 27.72 -95.61 44.02
N ARG A 5 27.06 -96.22 43.08
CA ARG A 5 27.49 -96.24 41.66
C ARG A 5 27.53 -94.87 41.05
N ASP A 6 26.48 -94.05 41.25
CA ASP A 6 26.28 -92.72 40.68
C ASP A 6 27.33 -91.74 41.24
N SER A 7 27.58 -91.71 42.56
CA SER A 7 28.62 -90.93 43.19
C SER A 7 30.01 -91.38 42.76
N SER A 8 30.22 -92.65 42.47
CA SER A 8 31.47 -93.22 41.98
C SER A 8 31.81 -92.74 40.56
N LEU A 9 30.85 -92.74 39.61
CA LEU A 9 31.04 -92.19 38.26
C LEU A 9 31.32 -90.67 38.28
N TYR A 10 30.63 -89.90 39.07
CA TYR A 10 30.87 -88.51 39.25
C TYR A 10 32.27 -88.23 39.81
N ARG A 11 32.69 -88.91 40.90
CA ARG A 11 33.99 -88.75 41.50
C ARG A 11 35.17 -89.18 40.60
N THR A 12 34.91 -90.08 39.65
CA THR A 12 35.90 -90.50 38.66
C THR A 12 35.89 -89.69 37.38
N ALA A 13 35.21 -88.56 37.40
CA ALA A 13 35.09 -87.62 36.32
C ALA A 13 34.45 -88.20 34.99
N ARG A 14 33.71 -89.29 35.12
CA ARG A 14 32.94 -89.93 33.99
C ARG A 14 31.55 -89.26 33.88
N TYR A 15 31.50 -87.97 33.62
CA TYR A 15 30.27 -87.15 33.73
C TYR A 15 29.13 -87.62 32.79
N ALA A 16 29.48 -87.91 31.56
CA ALA A 16 28.47 -88.36 30.60
C ALA A 16 27.79 -89.72 31.00
N GLU A 17 28.54 -90.61 31.64
CA GLU A 17 27.97 -91.88 32.09
C GLU A 17 27.27 -91.80 33.45
N ALA A 18 27.53 -90.72 34.20
CA ALA A 18 26.88 -90.39 35.47
C ALA A 18 25.45 -89.77 35.29
N GLU A 19 25.18 -89.14 34.19
CA GLU A 19 23.89 -88.44 33.98
C GLU A 19 22.65 -89.31 34.10
N GLU A 20 22.59 -90.40 33.40
CA GLU A 20 21.40 -91.27 33.36
C GLU A 20 21.12 -91.92 34.74
N PRO A 21 22.12 -92.44 35.46
CA PRO A 21 21.92 -92.92 36.83
C PRO A 21 21.44 -91.84 37.78
N LEU A 22 22.13 -90.62 37.78
CA LEU A 22 21.75 -89.50 38.63
C LEU A 22 20.31 -89.00 38.29
N ARG A 23 19.92 -88.98 37.04
CA ARG A 23 18.57 -88.63 36.62
C ARG A 23 17.50 -89.58 37.18
N LYS A 24 17.81 -90.87 37.27
CA LYS A 24 16.95 -91.84 37.89
C LYS A 24 16.86 -91.70 39.43
N ALA A 25 17.83 -91.11 40.04
CA ALA A 25 17.82 -90.86 41.46
C ALA A 25 17.12 -89.54 41.90
N CYS A 26 16.69 -88.80 40.94
CA CYS A 26 16.01 -87.46 41.16
C CYS A 26 14.46 -87.64 41.21
N GLY A 27 13.92 -88.62 41.88
CA GLY A 27 12.48 -88.97 41.82
C GLY A 27 11.75 -88.95 43.18
N ALA A 28 12.40 -88.63 44.25
CA ALA A 28 11.79 -88.59 45.60
C ALA A 28 11.98 -87.20 46.23
N ASP A 29 11.21 -86.91 47.29
CA ASP A 29 11.38 -85.66 48.06
C ASP A 29 12.19 -85.92 49.29
N ASP A 30 13.56 -86.05 49.15
CA ASP A 30 14.49 -86.32 50.18
C ASP A 30 15.89 -85.71 49.95
N ALA A 31 16.77 -85.75 50.95
CA ALA A 31 18.10 -85.19 50.86
C ALA A 31 19.00 -85.88 49.81
N LEU A 32 18.67 -87.11 49.43
CA LEU A 32 19.34 -87.84 48.39
C LEU A 32 19.03 -87.30 46.99
N THR A 33 17.76 -87.00 46.73
CA THR A 33 17.31 -86.36 45.53
C THR A 33 17.89 -84.99 45.33
N GLN A 34 17.93 -84.18 46.37
CA GLN A 34 18.61 -82.88 46.33
C GLN A 34 20.06 -83.01 45.89
N ASN A 35 20.81 -83.93 46.53
CA ASN A 35 22.21 -84.15 46.20
C ASN A 35 22.40 -84.72 44.78
N ALA A 36 21.53 -85.66 44.35
CA ALA A 36 21.60 -86.24 43.06
C ALA A 36 21.28 -85.21 41.95
N SER A 37 20.27 -84.36 42.15
CA SER A 37 19.95 -83.27 41.27
C SER A 37 21.07 -82.23 41.10
N TYR A 38 21.74 -81.93 42.23
CA TYR A 38 22.91 -81.05 42.21
C TYR A 38 24.09 -81.61 41.42
N HIS A 39 24.45 -82.89 41.65
CA HIS A 39 25.48 -83.55 40.87
C HIS A 39 25.13 -83.82 39.42
N LEU A 40 23.87 -84.10 39.11
CA LEU A 40 23.36 -84.16 37.74
C LEU A 40 23.59 -82.81 37.03
N ALA A 41 23.27 -81.75 37.69
CA ALA A 41 23.44 -80.40 37.13
C ALA A 41 24.93 -80.15 36.81
N ASP A 42 25.86 -80.47 37.69
CA ASP A 42 27.31 -80.31 37.44
C ASP A 42 27.80 -81.22 36.30
N CYS A 43 27.29 -82.47 36.19
CA CYS A 43 27.60 -83.34 35.06
C CYS A 43 27.15 -82.74 33.74
N CYS A 44 25.88 -82.34 33.64
CA CYS A 44 25.33 -81.69 32.45
C CYS A 44 26.14 -80.42 32.07
N LEU A 45 26.49 -79.63 33.04
CA LEU A 45 27.28 -78.42 32.82
C LEU A 45 28.69 -78.74 32.23
N ARG A 46 29.38 -79.75 32.77
CA ARG A 46 30.66 -80.20 32.25
C ARG A 46 30.59 -80.82 30.87
N ASN A 47 29.50 -81.45 30.56
CA ASN A 47 29.24 -82.02 29.24
C ASN A 47 28.75 -80.97 28.23
N GLY A 48 28.56 -79.73 28.65
CA GLY A 48 28.15 -78.58 27.80
C GLY A 48 26.65 -78.40 27.62
N ASP A 49 25.84 -79.26 28.27
CA ASP A 49 24.37 -79.12 28.22
C ASP A 49 23.87 -78.17 29.31
N LYS A 50 23.93 -76.88 29.02
CA LYS A 50 23.52 -75.83 29.93
C LYS A 50 22.02 -75.84 30.23
N GLN A 51 21.20 -76.35 29.32
CA GLN A 51 19.75 -76.43 29.48
C GLN A 51 19.37 -77.45 30.54
N SER A 52 19.86 -78.69 30.38
CA SER A 52 19.63 -79.74 31.36
C SER A 52 20.28 -79.43 32.72
N ALA A 53 21.46 -78.80 32.74
CA ALA A 53 22.06 -78.32 33.95
C ALA A 53 21.19 -77.29 34.69
N MET A 54 20.61 -76.35 34.00
CA MET A 54 19.70 -75.35 34.56
C MET A 54 18.48 -76.01 35.21
N GLU A 55 17.84 -76.97 34.52
CA GLU A 55 16.67 -77.69 35.04
C GLU A 55 17.03 -78.47 36.30
N ALA A 56 18.14 -79.14 36.30
CA ALA A 56 18.62 -79.94 37.47
C ALA A 56 19.02 -79.05 38.66
N PHE A 57 19.64 -77.87 38.41
CA PHE A 57 19.91 -76.88 39.49
C PHE A 57 18.59 -76.33 40.04
N ALA A 58 17.55 -76.13 39.18
CA ALA A 58 16.25 -75.67 39.64
C ALA A 58 15.61 -76.69 40.61
N MET A 59 15.72 -77.98 40.31
CA MET A 59 15.28 -79.04 41.22
C MET A 59 16.01 -78.99 42.54
N ALA A 60 17.31 -79.01 42.52
CA ALA A 60 18.15 -78.97 43.73
C ALA A 60 17.93 -77.72 44.61
N ALA A 61 17.64 -76.61 44.00
CA ALA A 61 17.34 -75.34 44.66
C ALA A 61 15.98 -75.25 45.35
N ASN A 62 15.02 -76.06 44.91
CA ASN A 62 13.67 -76.05 45.46
C ASN A 62 13.61 -76.95 46.74
N GLU A 63 14.49 -77.92 46.90
CA GLU A 63 14.58 -78.78 48.07
C GLU A 63 15.37 -78.05 49.14
N GLN A 64 15.06 -78.34 50.47
CA GLN A 64 15.63 -77.58 51.59
C GLN A 64 16.34 -78.52 52.64
N PHE A 65 16.77 -79.69 52.19
CA PHE A 65 17.43 -80.64 53.07
C PHE A 65 18.87 -80.24 53.45
N ASP A 66 19.62 -79.75 52.48
CA ASP A 66 20.94 -79.17 52.70
C ASP A 66 20.92 -77.72 52.21
N ALA A 67 21.11 -76.78 53.15
CA ALA A 67 21.07 -75.35 52.88
C ALA A 67 22.25 -74.88 52.00
N THR A 68 23.40 -75.54 52.07
CA THR A 68 24.56 -75.20 51.25
C THR A 68 24.34 -75.61 49.78
N ILE A 69 23.78 -76.78 49.57
CA ILE A 69 23.40 -77.23 48.24
C ILE A 69 22.28 -76.37 47.67
N ALA A 70 21.26 -76.04 48.46
CA ALA A 70 20.15 -75.21 48.04
C ALA A 70 20.65 -73.82 47.66
N GLU A 71 21.57 -73.26 48.39
CA GLU A 71 22.15 -71.94 48.08
C GLU A 71 22.93 -71.96 46.76
N ASP A 72 23.86 -72.90 46.60
CA ASP A 72 24.70 -73.04 45.44
C ASP A 72 23.88 -73.35 44.17
N ALA A 73 22.94 -74.24 44.32
CA ALA A 73 22.01 -74.59 43.23
C ALA A 73 21.17 -73.38 42.78
N LEU A 74 20.62 -72.61 43.72
CA LEU A 74 19.83 -71.41 43.39
C LEU A 74 20.65 -70.38 42.65
N PHE A 75 21.93 -70.19 43.08
CA PHE A 75 22.83 -69.25 42.40
C PHE A 75 23.11 -69.72 40.95
N ASN A 76 23.52 -70.95 40.77
CA ASN A 76 23.83 -71.50 39.44
C ASN A 76 22.58 -71.60 38.54
N TYR A 77 21.43 -71.88 39.09
CA TYR A 77 20.13 -71.78 38.36
C TYR A 77 19.91 -70.39 37.84
N GLY A 78 20.01 -69.35 38.65
CA GLY A 78 19.87 -67.96 38.25
C GLY A 78 20.91 -67.52 37.21
N LYS A 79 22.19 -67.93 37.40
CA LYS A 79 23.25 -67.68 36.44
C LYS A 79 23.03 -68.30 35.08
N LEU A 80 22.62 -69.55 35.00
CA LEU A 80 22.33 -70.27 33.77
C LEU A 80 21.08 -69.71 33.11
N GLN A 81 20.05 -69.37 33.85
CA GLN A 81 18.88 -68.67 33.35
C GLN A 81 19.27 -67.35 32.63
N TYR A 82 20.19 -66.60 33.20
CA TYR A 82 20.70 -65.37 32.56
C TYR A 82 21.51 -65.68 31.27
N GLU A 83 22.44 -66.69 31.36
CA GLU A 83 23.30 -67.03 30.21
C GLU A 83 22.52 -67.62 29.03
N LEU A 84 21.45 -68.35 29.28
CA LEU A 84 20.56 -68.92 28.27
C LEU A 84 19.51 -67.92 27.70
N GLY A 85 19.61 -66.65 28.05
CA GLY A 85 18.75 -65.59 27.53
C GLY A 85 17.50 -65.31 28.37
N GLY A 86 17.48 -65.70 29.62
CA GLY A 86 16.51 -65.29 30.64
C GLY A 86 15.18 -66.00 30.64
N GLY A 87 14.90 -66.82 29.62
CA GLY A 87 13.60 -67.52 29.49
C GLY A 87 12.38 -66.64 29.24
N ALA A 88 11.25 -67.21 28.92
CA ALA A 88 9.99 -66.48 28.89
C ALA A 88 9.63 -66.01 30.33
N PHE A 89 9.12 -64.80 30.45
CA PHE A 89 8.65 -64.23 31.73
C PHE A 89 9.74 -63.82 32.77
N ASN A 90 10.85 -63.28 32.32
CA ASN A 90 11.90 -62.72 33.22
C ASN A 90 12.43 -63.76 34.25
N GLY A 91 12.56 -65.01 33.85
CA GLY A 91 12.98 -66.11 34.74
C GLY A 91 14.29 -65.85 35.52
N ALA A 92 15.31 -65.32 34.86
CA ALA A 92 16.57 -64.95 35.51
C ALA A 92 16.40 -63.89 36.60
N ILE A 93 15.55 -62.92 36.37
CA ILE A 93 15.24 -61.85 37.33
C ILE A 93 14.61 -62.46 38.59
N ASN A 94 13.57 -63.27 38.42
CA ASN A 94 12.86 -63.87 39.55
C ASN A 94 13.78 -64.76 40.40
N VAL A 95 14.64 -65.56 39.76
CA VAL A 95 15.56 -66.46 40.48
C VAL A 95 16.67 -65.69 41.17
N LEU A 96 17.30 -64.75 40.49
CA LEU A 96 18.38 -63.96 41.08
C LEU A 96 17.89 -63.01 42.21
N SER A 97 16.67 -62.46 42.06
CA SER A 97 16.03 -61.67 43.14
C SER A 97 15.81 -62.53 44.38
N ARG A 98 15.19 -63.72 44.19
CA ARG A 98 15.01 -64.66 45.29
C ARG A 98 16.32 -65.07 45.93
N TYR A 99 17.42 -65.23 45.17
CA TYR A 99 18.75 -65.53 45.74
C TYR A 99 19.25 -64.37 46.58
N VAL A 100 19.22 -63.14 46.08
CA VAL A 100 19.74 -61.94 46.82
C VAL A 100 18.95 -61.67 48.10
N GLU A 101 17.64 -61.91 48.06
CA GLU A 101 16.72 -61.74 49.22
C GLU A 101 17.00 -62.81 50.25
N ARG A 102 17.16 -64.04 49.84
CA ARG A 102 17.33 -65.18 50.76
C ARG A 102 18.74 -65.31 51.35
N TYR A 103 19.79 -64.93 50.57
CA TYR A 103 21.17 -65.05 50.91
C TYR A 103 21.98 -63.73 50.83
N PRO A 104 21.53 -62.69 51.52
CA PRO A 104 22.10 -61.33 51.35
C PRO A 104 23.60 -61.23 51.79
N SER A 105 24.00 -62.13 52.70
CA SER A 105 25.40 -62.17 53.26
C SER A 105 26.29 -63.22 52.59
N SER A 106 25.82 -63.86 51.54
CA SER A 106 26.61 -64.85 50.79
C SER A 106 27.80 -64.17 50.06
N PRO A 107 28.97 -64.85 50.00
CA PRO A 107 30.04 -64.38 49.15
C PRO A 107 29.69 -64.16 47.68
N ARG A 108 28.65 -64.86 47.20
CA ARG A 108 28.15 -64.75 45.82
C ARG A 108 27.07 -63.69 45.64
N ALA A 109 26.63 -63.10 46.73
CA ALA A 109 25.54 -62.09 46.62
C ALA A 109 25.92 -60.90 45.74
N ALA A 110 27.19 -60.51 45.71
CA ALA A 110 27.69 -59.45 44.84
C ALA A 110 27.59 -59.85 43.33
N GLU A 111 28.05 -61.09 43.01
CA GLU A 111 27.94 -61.61 41.64
C GLU A 111 26.44 -61.74 41.18
N ALA A 112 25.56 -62.27 42.08
CA ALA A 112 24.16 -62.38 41.83
C ALA A 112 23.50 -61.03 41.56
N ARG A 113 23.86 -60.01 42.37
CA ARG A 113 23.35 -58.59 42.07
C ARG A 113 23.86 -58.08 40.76
N THR A 114 25.11 -58.37 40.37
CA THR A 114 25.64 -57.98 39.06
C THR A 114 24.86 -58.60 37.90
N LEU A 115 24.59 -59.93 37.99
CA LEU A 115 23.76 -60.63 37.02
C LEU A 115 22.32 -60.14 37.00
N LEU A 116 21.75 -59.85 38.16
CA LEU A 116 20.39 -59.27 38.27
C LEU A 116 20.29 -57.93 37.61
N VAL A 117 21.26 -57.03 37.81
CA VAL A 117 21.37 -55.73 37.13
C VAL A 117 21.41 -55.93 35.61
N ALA A 118 22.21 -56.83 35.12
CA ALA A 118 22.31 -57.13 33.70
C ALA A 118 21.02 -57.73 33.14
N ALA A 119 20.33 -58.56 33.93
CA ALA A 119 19.01 -59.12 33.55
C ALA A 119 17.91 -58.04 33.44
N TYR A 120 17.82 -57.12 34.41
CA TYR A 120 16.91 -55.95 34.35
C TYR A 120 17.26 -55.03 33.20
N TYR A 121 18.53 -54.76 32.92
CA TYR A 121 18.93 -53.96 31.79
C TYR A 121 18.47 -54.59 30.45
N ASN A 122 18.63 -55.90 30.29
CA ASN A 122 18.22 -56.60 29.08
C ASN A 122 16.71 -56.66 28.91
N SER A 123 15.94 -56.69 29.99
CA SER A 123 14.48 -56.59 29.97
C SER A 123 13.97 -55.15 29.79
N ARG A 124 14.84 -54.18 29.80
CA ARG A 124 14.54 -52.73 29.79
C ARG A 124 13.76 -52.21 31.00
N ASP A 125 13.78 -52.94 32.08
CA ASP A 125 13.30 -52.46 33.39
C ASP A 125 14.41 -51.71 34.10
N TYR A 126 14.59 -50.45 33.68
CA TYR A 126 15.67 -49.60 34.16
C TYR A 126 15.45 -49.13 35.60
N ASP A 127 14.21 -49.02 36.08
CA ASP A 127 13.90 -48.71 37.47
C ASP A 127 14.35 -49.82 38.40
N ALA A 128 13.94 -51.04 38.11
CA ALA A 128 14.38 -52.21 38.92
C ALA A 128 15.92 -52.41 38.84
N ALA A 129 16.53 -52.21 37.69
CA ALA A 129 17.97 -52.27 37.51
C ALA A 129 18.68 -51.23 38.36
N TYR A 130 18.14 -49.99 38.42
CA TYR A 130 18.69 -48.89 39.22
C TYR A 130 18.65 -49.19 40.71
N GLU A 131 17.52 -49.66 41.24
CA GLU A 131 17.36 -50.05 42.63
C GLU A 131 18.25 -51.23 43.00
N ALA A 132 18.36 -52.23 42.11
CA ALA A 132 19.23 -53.38 42.32
C ALA A 132 20.74 -52.96 42.46
N ILE A 133 21.20 -52.02 41.60
CA ILE A 133 22.57 -51.51 41.69
C ILE A 133 22.80 -50.73 42.98
N ARG A 134 21.86 -49.89 43.38
CA ARG A 134 21.97 -49.10 44.61
C ARG A 134 22.06 -49.95 45.88
N ALA A 135 21.53 -51.14 45.83
CA ALA A 135 21.62 -52.14 46.91
C ALA A 135 22.99 -52.86 47.01
N VAL A 136 23.88 -52.60 46.02
CA VAL A 136 25.22 -53.18 46.05
C VAL A 136 26.13 -52.38 47.02
N PRO A 137 26.62 -52.96 48.11
CA PRO A 137 27.63 -52.33 48.99
C PRO A 137 28.94 -52.15 48.22
N GLU A 138 29.59 -51.00 48.31
CA GLU A 138 30.89 -50.73 47.71
C GLU A 138 30.98 -51.12 46.20
N PRO A 139 30.21 -50.47 45.33
CA PRO A 139 30.19 -50.78 43.90
C PRO A 139 31.59 -50.48 43.30
N ASP A 140 32.14 -51.41 42.57
CA ASP A 140 33.36 -51.24 41.79
C ASP A 140 33.17 -50.29 40.59
N ALA A 141 34.22 -50.07 39.80
CA ALA A 141 34.21 -49.17 38.68
C ALA A 141 33.24 -49.64 37.57
N GLU A 142 33.07 -50.94 37.37
CA GLU A 142 32.19 -51.55 36.37
C GLU A 142 30.74 -51.37 36.77
N ILE A 143 30.37 -51.66 38.02
CA ILE A 143 29.03 -51.44 38.57
C ILE A 143 28.67 -49.96 38.56
N ARG A 144 29.60 -49.05 38.89
CA ARG A 144 29.38 -47.60 38.77
C ARG A 144 29.16 -47.17 37.34
N ALA A 145 29.88 -47.71 36.36
CA ALA A 145 29.66 -47.43 34.95
C ALA A 145 28.28 -47.93 34.48
N ALA A 146 27.85 -49.13 35.01
CA ALA A 146 26.51 -49.63 34.75
C ALA A 146 25.43 -48.75 35.37
N LEU A 147 25.61 -48.26 36.60
CA LEU A 147 24.70 -47.31 37.24
C LEU A 147 24.52 -46.03 36.41
N GLN A 148 25.63 -45.44 35.95
CA GLN A 148 25.60 -44.27 35.10
C GLN A 148 24.81 -44.53 33.82
N LYS A 149 25.02 -45.68 33.17
CA LYS A 149 24.36 -46.11 31.96
C LYS A 149 22.87 -46.31 32.18
N ILE A 150 22.48 -46.97 33.26
CA ILE A 150 21.07 -47.23 33.62
C ILE A 150 20.35 -45.94 33.96
N ALA A 151 20.91 -45.06 34.76
CA ALA A 151 20.34 -43.75 35.05
C ALA A 151 20.12 -42.94 33.76
N TYR A 152 21.04 -43.04 32.79
CA TYR A 152 20.89 -42.45 31.49
C TYR A 152 19.66 -43.01 30.73
N PHE A 153 19.50 -44.36 30.70
CA PHE A 153 18.35 -44.96 29.98
C PHE A 153 17.01 -44.69 30.67
N ARG A 154 16.96 -44.70 32.03
CA ARG A 154 15.79 -44.23 32.80
C ARG A 154 15.37 -42.82 32.37
N ALA A 155 16.35 -41.95 32.20
CA ALA A 155 16.08 -40.59 31.76
C ALA A 155 15.48 -40.53 30.36
N LEU A 156 15.95 -41.38 29.43
CA LEU A 156 15.39 -41.45 28.07
C LEU A 156 13.96 -41.99 28.08
N GLU A 157 13.68 -42.98 28.92
CA GLU A 157 12.32 -43.53 29.07
C GLU A 157 11.36 -42.47 29.63
N ALA A 158 11.73 -41.80 30.71
CA ALA A 158 10.99 -40.72 31.30
C ALA A 158 10.76 -39.56 30.31
N TYR A 159 11.80 -39.18 29.54
CA TYR A 159 11.68 -38.17 28.47
C TYR A 159 10.67 -38.59 27.42
N SER A 160 10.72 -39.85 26.96
CA SER A 160 9.78 -40.37 25.95
C SER A 160 8.34 -40.45 26.46
N ALA A 161 8.15 -40.64 27.76
CA ALA A 161 6.84 -40.60 28.43
C ALA A 161 6.35 -39.16 28.72
N GLY A 162 7.18 -38.13 28.47
CA GLY A 162 6.83 -36.73 28.72
C GLY A 162 7.12 -36.27 30.16
N ASP A 163 7.62 -37.13 31.03
CA ASP A 163 8.02 -36.75 32.40
C ASP A 163 9.44 -36.13 32.41
N LEU A 164 9.48 -34.86 32.03
CA LEU A 164 10.72 -34.10 31.96
C LEU A 164 11.40 -33.96 33.34
N ALA A 165 10.61 -33.95 34.42
CA ALA A 165 11.15 -33.84 35.78
C ALA A 165 11.85 -35.13 36.23
N ALA A 166 11.27 -36.29 35.96
CA ALA A 166 11.94 -37.58 36.22
C ALA A 166 13.16 -37.75 35.33
N ALA A 167 13.08 -37.40 34.05
CA ALA A 167 14.23 -37.42 33.13
C ALA A 167 15.39 -36.56 33.64
N GLN A 168 15.10 -35.33 34.12
CA GLN A 168 16.11 -34.44 34.67
C GLN A 168 16.78 -35.00 35.94
N ARG A 169 15.98 -35.60 36.85
CA ARG A 169 16.53 -36.25 38.04
C ARG A 169 17.47 -37.40 37.66
N SER A 170 17.05 -38.31 36.78
CA SER A 170 17.85 -39.43 36.34
C SER A 170 19.15 -39.03 35.62
N LEU A 171 19.10 -37.92 34.81
CA LEU A 171 20.31 -37.37 34.19
C LEU A 171 21.28 -36.77 35.25
N ALA A 172 20.73 -36.11 36.27
CA ALA A 172 21.56 -35.59 37.36
C ALA A 172 22.26 -36.74 38.16
N GLU A 173 21.55 -37.82 38.40
CA GLU A 173 22.11 -39.05 39.00
C GLU A 173 23.23 -39.63 38.13
N SER A 174 22.99 -39.74 36.80
CA SER A 174 24.03 -40.17 35.85
C SER A 174 25.25 -39.24 35.85
N GLU A 175 25.03 -37.92 35.93
CA GLU A 175 26.11 -36.92 35.97
C GLU A 175 26.95 -37.02 37.28
N GLN A 176 26.31 -37.32 38.40
CA GLN A 176 27.03 -37.50 39.70
C GLN A 176 27.99 -38.69 39.65
N VAL A 177 27.64 -39.80 39.03
CA VAL A 177 28.48 -41.00 38.90
C VAL A 177 29.72 -40.74 38.05
N ASN A 178 29.58 -40.08 36.91
CA ASN A 178 30.61 -39.55 36.00
C ASN A 178 31.83 -40.47 35.74
N VAL A 179 31.62 -41.75 35.52
CA VAL A 179 32.65 -42.75 35.21
C VAL A 179 32.88 -42.88 33.72
N SER A 180 31.80 -42.90 32.93
CA SER A 180 31.84 -43.06 31.47
C SER A 180 31.78 -41.70 30.78
N PRO A 181 32.85 -41.28 30.04
CA PRO A 181 32.85 -40.04 29.28
C PRO A 181 31.71 -39.97 28.22
N LYS A 182 31.34 -41.11 27.67
CA LYS A 182 30.24 -41.22 26.67
C LYS A 182 28.92 -40.79 27.28
N TYR A 183 28.52 -41.41 28.41
CA TYR A 183 27.22 -41.07 29.03
C TYR A 183 27.24 -39.72 29.71
N ALA A 184 28.39 -39.24 30.16
CA ALA A 184 28.56 -37.86 30.64
C ALA A 184 28.35 -36.84 29.51
N ALA A 185 28.81 -37.12 28.29
CA ALA A 185 28.54 -36.28 27.11
C ALA A 185 27.05 -36.36 26.71
N LEU A 186 26.52 -37.57 26.52
CA LEU A 186 25.10 -37.76 26.11
C LEU A 186 24.13 -37.16 27.15
N GLY A 187 24.45 -37.22 28.44
CA GLY A 187 23.67 -36.57 29.49
C GLY A 187 23.53 -35.06 29.26
N ASN A 188 24.60 -34.37 28.84
CA ASN A 188 24.52 -32.95 28.48
C ASN A 188 23.64 -32.72 27.26
N PHE A 189 23.64 -33.59 26.24
CA PHE A 189 22.75 -33.47 25.10
C PHE A 189 21.28 -33.51 25.54
N TRP A 190 20.89 -34.54 26.33
CA TRP A 190 19.52 -34.72 26.77
C TRP A 190 19.05 -33.67 27.79
N GLN A 191 19.94 -33.19 28.65
CA GLN A 191 19.66 -32.03 29.49
C GLN A 191 19.39 -30.78 28.65
N GLY A 192 20.11 -30.66 27.52
CA GLY A 192 19.84 -29.63 26.51
C GLY A 192 18.43 -29.78 25.89
N GLU A 193 18.04 -31.01 25.53
CA GLU A 193 16.71 -31.32 24.98
C GLU A 193 15.60 -30.98 25.99
N ILE A 194 15.77 -31.35 27.27
CA ILE A 194 14.80 -31.02 28.33
C ILE A 194 14.68 -29.48 28.49
N ALA A 195 15.79 -28.78 28.61
CA ALA A 195 15.79 -27.32 28.73
C ALA A 195 15.16 -26.65 27.49
N PHE A 196 15.42 -27.21 26.31
CA PHE A 196 14.80 -26.72 25.05
C PHE A 196 13.28 -26.91 25.06
N ALA A 197 12.79 -28.08 25.48
CA ALA A 197 11.36 -28.39 25.62
C ALA A 197 10.68 -27.48 26.66
N GLN A 198 11.37 -27.11 27.72
CA GLN A 198 10.93 -26.21 28.77
C GLN A 198 10.99 -24.72 28.37
N GLY A 199 11.54 -24.40 27.20
CA GLY A 199 11.70 -23.01 26.73
C GLY A 199 12.94 -22.30 27.20
N ASP A 200 13.77 -22.93 28.07
CA ASP A 200 15.04 -22.35 28.55
C ASP A 200 16.14 -22.50 27.50
N ARG A 201 16.13 -21.58 26.54
CA ARG A 201 17.11 -21.53 25.44
C ARG A 201 18.53 -21.25 25.92
N ALA A 202 18.70 -20.61 27.06
CA ALA A 202 20.03 -20.30 27.60
C ALA A 202 20.70 -21.54 28.16
N THR A 203 20.02 -22.29 29.03
CA THR A 203 20.49 -23.56 29.58
C THR A 203 20.67 -24.59 28.47
N ALA A 204 19.70 -24.72 27.54
CA ALA A 204 19.82 -25.62 26.41
C ALA A 204 21.10 -25.38 25.59
N ALA A 205 21.37 -24.12 25.21
CA ALA A 205 22.59 -23.77 24.48
C ALA A 205 23.86 -24.10 25.25
N SER A 206 23.89 -23.87 26.58
CA SER A 206 25.02 -24.22 27.44
C SER A 206 25.29 -25.73 27.44
N ARG A 207 24.23 -26.52 27.56
CA ARG A 207 24.30 -27.99 27.58
C ARG A 207 24.71 -28.58 26.23
N TYR A 208 24.17 -28.11 25.12
CA TYR A 208 24.62 -28.51 23.77
C TYR A 208 26.10 -28.17 23.54
N ASN A 209 26.55 -26.99 23.95
CA ASN A 209 27.97 -26.62 23.85
C ASN A 209 28.87 -27.56 24.71
N ALA A 210 28.43 -27.95 25.92
CA ALA A 210 29.15 -28.90 26.75
C ALA A 210 29.25 -30.27 26.09
N TYR A 211 28.18 -30.73 25.46
CA TYR A 211 28.16 -31.96 24.68
C TYR A 211 29.11 -31.88 23.47
N LEU A 212 29.02 -30.85 22.65
CA LEU A 212 29.81 -30.66 21.41
C LEU A 212 31.34 -30.59 21.66
N LYS A 213 31.77 -30.17 22.87
CA LYS A 213 33.18 -30.13 23.27
C LYS A 213 33.75 -31.50 23.53
N ARG A 214 32.94 -32.50 23.90
CA ARG A 214 33.36 -33.81 24.39
C ARG A 214 32.96 -34.96 23.48
N ALA A 215 31.86 -34.81 22.72
CA ALA A 215 31.30 -35.90 21.94
C ALA A 215 32.10 -36.17 20.66
N PRO A 216 32.25 -37.43 20.24
CA PRO A 216 32.76 -37.76 18.92
C PRO A 216 31.86 -37.26 17.82
N ARG A 217 32.44 -36.77 16.71
CA ARG A 217 31.68 -36.28 15.56
C ARG A 217 30.84 -37.34 14.83
N SER A 218 31.15 -38.61 15.08
CA SER A 218 30.42 -39.76 14.53
C SER A 218 29.10 -40.08 15.24
N GLU A 219 28.90 -39.53 16.45
CA GLU A 219 27.67 -39.76 17.21
C GLU A 219 26.49 -39.09 16.49
N ARG A 220 25.34 -39.79 16.51
CA ARG A 220 24.10 -39.32 15.85
C ARG A 220 23.63 -37.97 16.40
N GLU A 221 23.75 -37.78 17.70
CA GLU A 221 23.35 -36.59 18.43
C GLU A 221 24.23 -35.39 18.12
N TYR A 222 25.45 -35.61 17.59
CA TYR A 222 26.41 -34.53 17.31
C TYR A 222 25.89 -33.52 16.27
N ALA A 223 25.28 -34.04 15.22
CA ALA A 223 24.67 -33.18 14.23
C ALA A 223 23.43 -32.45 14.79
N LEU A 224 22.57 -33.19 15.53
CA LEU A 224 21.38 -32.60 16.15
C LEU A 224 21.72 -31.51 17.17
N ALA A 225 22.82 -31.68 17.92
CA ALA A 225 23.25 -30.65 18.86
C ALA A 225 23.62 -29.33 18.17
N TRP A 226 24.23 -29.35 16.99
CA TRP A 226 24.48 -28.15 16.21
C TRP A 226 23.19 -27.54 15.68
N TYR A 227 22.24 -28.36 15.22
CA TYR A 227 20.94 -27.91 14.73
C TYR A 227 20.15 -27.22 15.87
N ASN A 228 20.04 -27.87 17.03
CA ASN A 228 19.29 -27.34 18.17
C ASN A 228 19.98 -26.12 18.80
N LEU A 229 21.32 -26.10 18.83
CA LEU A 229 22.08 -24.90 19.23
C LEU A 229 21.80 -23.72 18.30
N GLY A 230 21.69 -23.98 17.00
CA GLY A 230 21.27 -22.98 16.02
C GLY A 230 19.91 -22.35 16.36
N TYR A 231 18.92 -23.18 16.71
CA TYR A 231 17.62 -22.71 17.18
C TYR A 231 17.68 -21.93 18.50
N CYS A 232 18.47 -22.42 19.47
CA CYS A 232 18.66 -21.71 20.73
C CYS A 232 19.18 -20.29 20.53
N ASP A 233 20.14 -20.12 19.63
CA ASP A 233 20.71 -18.81 19.33
C ASP A 233 19.79 -17.96 18.45
N PHE A 234 19.06 -18.57 17.52
CA PHE A 234 18.07 -17.92 16.67
C PHE A 234 16.93 -17.31 17.51
N ASP A 235 16.31 -18.10 18.40
CA ASP A 235 15.22 -17.67 19.29
C ASP A 235 15.65 -16.55 20.25
N ARG A 236 16.95 -16.48 20.56
CA ARG A 236 17.56 -15.44 21.40
C ARG A 236 18.04 -14.22 20.62
N GLY A 237 17.76 -14.15 19.31
CA GLY A 237 18.20 -13.07 18.44
C GLY A 237 19.71 -13.03 18.13
N ARG A 238 20.45 -14.10 18.43
CA ARG A 238 21.89 -14.20 18.22
C ARG A 238 22.20 -14.73 16.80
N MET A 239 21.82 -13.95 15.79
CA MET A 239 21.79 -14.40 14.40
C MET A 239 23.15 -14.92 13.89
N SER A 240 24.26 -14.27 14.24
CA SER A 240 25.60 -14.71 13.80
C SER A 240 26.00 -16.06 14.40
N GLN A 241 25.63 -16.34 15.66
CA GLN A 241 25.87 -17.63 16.31
C GLN A 241 24.96 -18.72 15.75
N ALA A 242 23.68 -18.40 15.56
CA ALA A 242 22.70 -19.29 14.93
C ALA A 242 23.19 -19.73 13.55
N ARG A 243 23.61 -18.77 12.72
CA ARG A 243 24.20 -19.02 11.39
C ARG A 243 25.38 -19.99 11.47
N ALA A 244 26.35 -19.71 12.33
CA ALA A 244 27.52 -20.56 12.46
C ALA A 244 27.16 -22.00 12.87
N SER A 245 26.13 -22.17 13.71
CA SER A 245 25.64 -23.46 14.14
C SER A 245 24.93 -24.22 13.02
N PHE A 246 24.06 -23.56 12.28
CA PHE A 246 23.38 -24.19 11.11
C PHE A 246 24.38 -24.53 9.99
N GLU A 247 25.36 -23.68 9.71
CA GLU A 247 26.44 -23.99 8.75
C GLU A 247 27.23 -25.24 9.14
N LYS A 248 27.58 -25.38 10.44
CA LYS A 248 28.25 -26.56 10.95
C LYS A 248 27.38 -27.81 10.82
N PHE A 249 26.09 -27.72 11.16
CA PHE A 249 25.14 -28.80 10.94
C PHE A 249 25.11 -29.25 9.49
N LEU A 250 24.91 -28.29 8.55
CA LEU A 250 24.80 -28.57 7.12
C LEU A 250 26.07 -29.14 6.49
N ALA A 251 27.25 -28.86 7.08
CA ALA A 251 28.53 -29.39 6.64
C ALA A 251 28.75 -30.86 7.07
N LEU A 252 27.99 -31.37 8.04
CA LEU A 252 28.13 -32.74 8.51
C LEU A 252 27.47 -33.73 7.59
N ARG A 253 28.20 -34.80 7.23
CA ARG A 253 27.62 -35.93 6.47
C ARG A 253 26.56 -36.71 7.27
N THR A 254 26.70 -36.72 8.59
CA THR A 254 25.78 -37.35 9.53
C THR A 254 24.50 -36.55 9.78
N ALA A 255 24.38 -35.33 9.24
CA ALA A 255 23.19 -34.52 9.40
C ALA A 255 21.98 -35.20 8.77
N PRO A 256 20.90 -35.45 9.54
CA PRO A 256 19.72 -36.13 9.02
C PRO A 256 19.05 -35.33 7.92
N ALA A 257 18.72 -35.99 6.81
CA ALA A 257 18.17 -35.35 5.61
C ALA A 257 16.89 -34.53 5.91
N ARG A 258 16.03 -35.05 6.80
CA ARG A 258 14.75 -34.39 7.18
C ARG A 258 14.89 -33.01 7.78
N TYR A 259 16.05 -32.68 8.37
CA TYR A 259 16.30 -31.35 8.97
C TYR A 259 17.08 -30.38 8.07
N ARG A 260 17.60 -30.88 6.91
CA ARG A 260 18.45 -30.06 6.05
C ARG A 260 17.71 -28.89 5.42
N ALA A 261 16.49 -29.12 4.92
CA ALA A 261 15.68 -28.08 4.32
C ALA A 261 15.35 -26.96 5.34
N ASP A 262 14.93 -27.38 6.53
CA ASP A 262 14.64 -26.43 7.61
C ASP A 262 15.91 -25.66 8.07
N ALA A 263 17.03 -26.35 8.28
CA ALA A 263 18.29 -25.68 8.62
C ALA A 263 18.73 -24.66 7.55
N CYS A 264 18.53 -24.97 6.26
CA CYS A 264 18.77 -24.01 5.18
C CYS A 264 17.80 -22.83 5.24
N ASN A 265 16.53 -23.05 5.61
CA ASN A 265 15.56 -21.97 5.81
C ASN A 265 15.99 -21.05 6.96
N ARG A 266 16.32 -21.63 8.12
CA ARG A 266 16.83 -20.84 9.26
C ARG A 266 18.10 -20.08 8.91
N LEU A 267 19.00 -20.70 8.15
CA LEU A 267 20.18 -20.02 7.62
C LEU A 267 19.80 -18.83 6.72
N GLY A 268 18.82 -18.99 5.84
CA GLY A 268 18.27 -17.93 5.02
C GLY A 268 17.69 -16.78 5.86
N ASP A 269 16.93 -17.12 6.90
CA ASP A 269 16.34 -16.13 7.82
C ASP A 269 17.42 -15.32 8.56
N THR A 270 18.54 -15.96 8.95
CA THR A 270 19.66 -15.23 9.56
C THR A 270 20.29 -14.25 8.59
N TYR A 271 20.53 -14.65 7.33
CA TYR A 271 21.05 -13.75 6.31
C TYR A 271 20.07 -12.63 5.96
N TYR A 272 18.78 -12.94 5.91
CA TYR A 272 17.72 -11.95 5.66
C TYR A 272 17.70 -10.88 6.76
N SER A 273 17.77 -11.29 8.04
CA SER A 273 17.79 -10.36 9.17
C SER A 273 19.02 -9.44 9.17
N GLU A 274 20.16 -9.94 8.67
CA GLU A 274 21.41 -9.18 8.47
C GLU A 274 21.42 -8.38 7.15
N ARG A 275 20.32 -8.36 6.38
CA ARG A 275 20.19 -7.73 5.04
C ARG A 275 21.17 -8.28 3.99
N SER A 276 21.71 -9.46 4.20
CA SER A 276 22.55 -10.17 3.25
C SER A 276 21.67 -10.96 2.26
N PHE A 277 20.87 -10.23 1.46
CA PHE A 277 19.77 -10.80 0.66
C PHE A 277 20.23 -11.83 -0.37
N ASP A 278 21.36 -11.64 -1.05
CA ASP A 278 21.86 -12.63 -2.00
C ASP A 278 22.17 -13.97 -1.34
N ARG A 279 22.81 -13.94 -0.15
CA ARG A 279 23.07 -15.14 0.64
C ARG A 279 21.79 -15.78 1.18
N ALA A 280 20.80 -14.96 1.54
CA ALA A 280 19.48 -15.45 1.93
C ALA A 280 18.82 -16.21 0.76
N LEU A 281 18.85 -15.63 -0.45
CA LEU A 281 18.32 -16.28 -1.66
C LEU A 281 19.02 -17.61 -1.95
N GLU A 282 20.34 -17.70 -1.83
CA GLU A 282 21.10 -18.93 -1.99
C GLU A 282 20.68 -19.99 -0.93
N ALA A 283 20.53 -19.58 0.34
CA ALA A 283 20.13 -20.48 1.41
C ALA A 283 18.72 -21.03 1.21
N TYR A 284 17.75 -20.19 0.83
CA TYR A 284 16.39 -20.63 0.50
C TYR A 284 16.37 -21.54 -0.74
N ALA A 285 17.16 -21.25 -1.76
CA ALA A 285 17.29 -22.13 -2.93
C ALA A 285 17.86 -23.51 -2.56
N ARG A 286 18.80 -23.55 -1.62
CA ARG A 286 19.34 -24.80 -1.06
C ARG A 286 18.28 -25.55 -0.25
N ALA A 287 17.41 -24.84 0.46
CA ALA A 287 16.28 -25.46 1.16
C ALA A 287 15.31 -26.14 0.21
N GLU A 288 14.96 -25.48 -0.90
CA GLU A 288 14.15 -26.07 -1.96
C GLU A 288 14.79 -27.34 -2.55
N ALA A 289 16.10 -27.28 -2.86
CA ALA A 289 16.82 -28.40 -3.44
C ALA A 289 17.02 -29.57 -2.49
N ALA A 290 17.05 -29.33 -1.16
CA ALA A 290 17.19 -30.37 -0.16
C ALA A 290 15.97 -31.30 -0.09
N GLY A 291 14.79 -30.79 -0.41
CA GLY A 291 13.53 -31.57 -0.46
C GLY A 291 13.15 -32.17 0.89
N GLY A 292 12.33 -33.19 0.86
CA GLY A 292 11.98 -34.01 2.01
C GLY A 292 10.76 -33.53 2.81
N ASP A 293 10.70 -32.25 3.17
CA ASP A 293 9.54 -31.65 3.83
C ASP A 293 8.87 -30.63 2.92
N ALA A 294 7.59 -30.90 2.58
CA ALA A 294 6.80 -30.03 1.72
C ALA A 294 6.57 -28.65 2.37
N SER A 295 6.36 -28.58 3.69
CA SER A 295 6.17 -27.32 4.41
C SER A 295 7.45 -26.48 4.38
N ALA A 296 8.62 -27.09 4.67
CA ALA A 296 9.90 -26.40 4.59
C ALA A 296 10.20 -25.87 3.17
N THR A 297 9.81 -26.64 2.13
CA THR A 297 9.99 -26.23 0.74
C THR A 297 9.08 -25.04 0.38
N ARG A 298 7.81 -25.05 0.82
CA ARG A 298 6.89 -23.93 0.61
C ARG A 298 7.35 -22.67 1.33
N TYR A 299 7.82 -22.83 2.58
CA TYR A 299 8.42 -21.73 3.33
C TYR A 299 9.60 -21.10 2.57
N ALA A 300 10.54 -21.96 2.12
CA ALA A 300 11.70 -21.51 1.34
C ALA A 300 11.30 -20.68 0.12
N ARG A 301 10.36 -21.17 -0.67
CA ARG A 301 9.83 -20.45 -1.85
C ARG A 301 9.20 -19.13 -1.47
N TYR A 302 8.37 -19.11 -0.43
CA TYR A 302 7.72 -17.89 0.01
C TYR A 302 8.74 -16.83 0.46
N GLN A 303 9.70 -17.20 1.32
CA GLN A 303 10.74 -16.30 1.77
C GLN A 303 11.66 -15.83 0.62
N ARG A 304 11.93 -16.72 -0.33
CA ARG A 304 12.65 -16.38 -1.55
C ARG A 304 11.89 -15.34 -2.38
N ALA A 305 10.59 -15.49 -2.55
CA ALA A 305 9.76 -14.52 -3.27
C ALA A 305 9.74 -13.15 -2.55
N VAL A 306 9.63 -13.14 -1.22
CA VAL A 306 9.71 -11.92 -0.41
C VAL A 306 11.07 -11.22 -0.60
N THR A 307 12.15 -12.00 -0.50
CA THR A 307 13.52 -11.49 -0.64
C THR A 307 13.79 -10.94 -2.04
N LEU A 308 13.33 -11.62 -3.10
CA LEU A 308 13.40 -11.17 -4.49
C LEU A 308 12.70 -9.83 -4.70
N GLY A 309 11.56 -9.64 -4.01
CA GLY A 309 10.85 -8.35 -4.04
C GLY A 309 11.66 -7.21 -3.43
N ILE A 310 12.38 -7.47 -2.33
CA ILE A 310 13.21 -6.45 -1.67
C ILE A 310 14.39 -6.02 -2.55
N VAL A 311 15.00 -6.98 -3.25
CA VAL A 311 16.13 -6.68 -4.15
C VAL A 311 15.69 -6.25 -5.56
N GLY A 312 14.37 -6.10 -5.80
CA GLY A 312 13.82 -5.62 -7.07
C GLY A 312 13.84 -6.63 -8.23
N ARG A 313 14.13 -7.92 -7.96
CA ARG A 313 14.14 -8.99 -8.98
C ARG A 313 12.73 -9.53 -9.23
N ASN A 314 11.84 -8.64 -9.71
CA ASN A 314 10.39 -8.88 -9.76
C ASN A 314 9.98 -10.00 -10.73
N ASP A 315 10.67 -10.20 -11.84
CA ASP A 315 10.32 -11.28 -12.77
C ASP A 315 10.59 -12.66 -12.16
N GLU A 316 11.67 -12.80 -11.41
CA GLU A 316 11.96 -14.02 -10.66
C GLU A 316 10.97 -14.21 -9.49
N LYS A 317 10.60 -13.13 -8.79
CA LYS A 317 9.54 -13.15 -7.78
C LYS A 317 8.24 -13.70 -8.37
N ILE A 318 7.82 -13.18 -9.53
CA ILE A 318 6.61 -13.61 -10.24
C ILE A 318 6.67 -15.11 -10.55
N ALA A 319 7.82 -15.60 -11.04
CA ALA A 319 7.98 -17.01 -11.37
C ALA A 319 7.80 -17.91 -10.13
N VAL A 320 8.38 -17.53 -9.00
CA VAL A 320 8.27 -18.26 -7.72
C VAL A 320 6.83 -18.19 -7.18
N LEU A 321 6.21 -17.01 -7.19
CA LEU A 321 4.84 -16.82 -6.71
C LEU A 321 3.83 -17.62 -7.53
N ARG A 322 4.00 -17.72 -8.85
CA ARG A 322 3.16 -18.58 -9.72
C ARG A 322 3.21 -20.05 -9.31
N GLN A 323 4.41 -20.55 -8.97
CA GLN A 323 4.57 -21.93 -8.51
C GLN A 323 3.88 -22.18 -7.17
N LEU A 324 4.00 -21.23 -6.23
CA LEU A 324 3.34 -21.31 -4.92
C LEU A 324 1.81 -21.23 -5.05
N ALA A 325 1.30 -20.31 -5.85
CA ALA A 325 -0.13 -20.13 -6.08
C ALA A 325 -0.77 -21.34 -6.80
N ALA A 326 0.01 -22.08 -7.61
CA ALA A 326 -0.45 -23.29 -8.26
C ALA A 326 -0.64 -24.49 -7.29
N ASP A 327 0.01 -24.46 -6.13
CA ASP A 327 -0.10 -25.48 -5.09
C ASP A 327 -1.34 -25.21 -4.20
N ARG A 328 -2.53 -25.41 -4.80
CA ARG A 328 -3.83 -25.15 -4.16
C ARG A 328 -3.96 -25.91 -2.85
N GLY A 329 -4.26 -25.20 -1.76
CA GLY A 329 -4.33 -25.78 -0.41
C GLY A 329 -2.97 -25.82 0.31
N GLY A 330 -1.88 -25.40 -0.31
CA GLY A 330 -0.61 -25.18 0.35
C GLY A 330 -0.67 -23.98 1.32
N GLU A 331 0.14 -24.04 2.37
CA GLU A 331 0.18 -23.05 3.47
C GLU A 331 0.32 -21.59 3.00
N TYR A 332 1.03 -21.35 1.89
CA TYR A 332 1.31 -20.02 1.35
C TYR A 332 0.59 -19.71 0.02
N ALA A 333 -0.33 -20.57 -0.42
CA ALA A 333 -0.94 -20.45 -1.74
C ALA A 333 -1.78 -19.18 -1.89
N ASP A 334 -2.60 -18.86 -0.88
CA ASP A 334 -3.40 -17.62 -0.86
C ASP A 334 -2.53 -16.36 -0.80
N ALA A 335 -1.50 -16.38 0.07
CA ALA A 335 -0.55 -15.28 0.18
C ALA A 335 0.22 -15.05 -1.13
N ALA A 336 0.65 -16.15 -1.77
CA ALA A 336 1.38 -16.08 -3.04
C ALA A 336 0.50 -15.58 -4.20
N ALA A 337 -0.75 -16.03 -4.27
CA ALA A 337 -1.70 -15.59 -5.29
C ALA A 337 -2.00 -14.09 -5.15
N TYR A 338 -2.19 -13.61 -3.94
CA TYR A 338 -2.37 -12.18 -3.65
C TYR A 338 -1.11 -11.35 -3.99
N GLU A 339 0.07 -11.77 -3.50
CA GLU A 339 1.34 -11.08 -3.77
C GLU A 339 1.70 -11.07 -5.27
N LEU A 340 1.29 -12.08 -6.03
CA LEU A 340 1.44 -12.13 -7.48
C LEU A 340 0.72 -10.96 -8.15
N GLY A 341 -0.55 -10.74 -7.79
CA GLY A 341 -1.34 -9.64 -8.30
C GLY A 341 -0.75 -8.27 -7.96
N ARG A 342 -0.37 -8.09 -6.68
CA ARG A 342 0.30 -6.86 -6.23
C ARG A 342 1.62 -6.60 -6.95
N THR A 343 2.39 -7.65 -7.20
CA THR A 343 3.68 -7.51 -7.90
C THR A 343 3.48 -7.02 -9.33
N TYR A 344 2.44 -7.48 -10.03
CA TYR A 344 2.07 -6.97 -11.35
C TYR A 344 1.64 -5.50 -11.29
N ILE A 345 0.81 -5.13 -10.32
CA ILE A 345 0.37 -3.72 -10.15
C ILE A 345 1.57 -2.81 -9.87
N ALA A 346 2.49 -3.23 -8.99
CA ALA A 346 3.70 -2.47 -8.70
C ALA A 346 4.61 -2.26 -9.93
N GLN A 347 4.55 -3.17 -10.90
CA GLN A 347 5.21 -3.03 -12.21
C GLN A 347 4.36 -2.30 -13.26
N GLN A 348 3.22 -1.73 -12.87
CA GLN A 348 2.25 -1.09 -13.78
C GLN A 348 1.64 -2.04 -14.82
N ARG A 349 1.75 -3.34 -14.62
CA ARG A 349 1.14 -4.39 -15.44
C ARG A 349 -0.29 -4.64 -14.95
N TYR A 350 -1.12 -3.61 -15.04
CA TYR A 350 -2.45 -3.57 -14.40
C TYR A 350 -3.40 -4.66 -14.88
N ASP A 351 -3.38 -5.02 -16.18
CA ASP A 351 -4.24 -6.06 -16.74
C ASP A 351 -3.91 -7.45 -16.15
N GLU A 352 -2.62 -7.78 -16.04
CA GLU A 352 -2.17 -9.04 -15.43
C GLU A 352 -2.42 -9.05 -13.92
N GLY A 353 -2.23 -7.89 -13.27
CA GLY A 353 -2.53 -7.71 -11.85
C GLY A 353 -4.01 -7.93 -11.55
N ALA A 354 -4.89 -7.30 -12.32
CA ALA A 354 -6.33 -7.45 -12.17
C ALA A 354 -6.78 -8.90 -12.34
N ARG A 355 -6.34 -9.60 -13.40
CA ARG A 355 -6.67 -11.02 -13.61
C ARG A 355 -6.16 -11.93 -12.49
N ALA A 356 -4.98 -11.63 -11.93
CA ALA A 356 -4.42 -12.41 -10.84
C ALA A 356 -5.22 -12.20 -9.55
N LEU A 357 -5.62 -10.95 -9.26
CA LEU A 357 -6.43 -10.63 -8.07
C LEU A 357 -7.89 -11.09 -8.20
N GLU A 358 -8.50 -11.03 -9.38
CA GLU A 358 -9.82 -11.61 -9.62
C GLU A 358 -9.82 -13.11 -9.28
N ARG A 359 -8.86 -13.83 -9.83
CA ARG A 359 -8.69 -15.26 -9.53
C ARG A 359 -8.46 -15.50 -8.04
N PHE A 360 -7.65 -14.66 -7.39
CA PHE A 360 -7.43 -14.77 -5.95
C PHE A 360 -8.72 -14.62 -5.16
N VAL A 361 -9.55 -13.61 -5.47
CA VAL A 361 -10.84 -13.37 -4.79
C VAL A 361 -11.83 -14.50 -5.01
N GLU A 362 -11.81 -15.13 -6.20
CA GLU A 362 -12.65 -16.30 -6.53
C GLU A 362 -12.18 -17.58 -5.82
N GLU A 363 -10.86 -17.83 -5.82
CA GLU A 363 -10.28 -19.06 -5.27
C GLU A 363 -10.17 -19.04 -3.74
N TYR A 364 -10.00 -17.85 -3.14
CA TYR A 364 -9.79 -17.69 -1.69
C TYR A 364 -10.75 -16.67 -1.04
N PRO A 365 -12.08 -16.87 -1.18
CA PRO A 365 -13.06 -15.87 -0.70
C PRO A 365 -13.04 -15.64 0.81
N SER A 366 -12.49 -16.58 1.58
CA SER A 366 -12.36 -16.49 3.04
C SER A 366 -10.99 -15.98 3.50
N SER A 367 -10.08 -15.66 2.59
CA SER A 367 -8.77 -15.13 2.96
C SER A 367 -8.89 -13.74 3.61
N PRO A 368 -8.14 -13.45 4.68
CA PRO A 368 -8.14 -12.12 5.30
C PRO A 368 -7.62 -11.03 4.35
N ARG A 369 -7.03 -11.40 3.20
CA ARG A 369 -6.50 -10.49 2.20
C ARG A 369 -7.52 -10.06 1.13
N VAL A 370 -8.75 -10.61 1.16
CA VAL A 370 -9.77 -10.32 0.13
C VAL A 370 -10.12 -8.84 0.07
N THR A 371 -10.27 -8.18 1.22
CA THR A 371 -10.59 -6.75 1.27
C THR A 371 -9.50 -5.92 0.60
N GLN A 372 -8.23 -6.21 0.92
CA GLN A 372 -7.09 -5.53 0.31
C GLN A 372 -7.01 -5.83 -1.20
N ALA A 373 -7.24 -7.09 -1.61
CA ALA A 373 -7.24 -7.49 -3.02
C ALA A 373 -8.32 -6.76 -3.83
N LEU A 374 -9.50 -6.55 -3.24
CA LEU A 374 -10.57 -5.77 -3.86
C LEU A 374 -10.20 -4.28 -4.00
N SER A 375 -9.50 -3.71 -3.02
CA SER A 375 -8.97 -2.35 -3.11
C SER A 375 -7.92 -2.23 -4.22
N ASP A 376 -6.97 -3.18 -4.26
CA ASP A 376 -5.95 -3.25 -5.31
C ASP A 376 -6.57 -3.47 -6.71
N LEU A 377 -7.66 -4.25 -6.83
CA LEU A 377 -8.46 -4.39 -8.05
C LEU A 377 -9.08 -3.07 -8.49
N GLY A 378 -9.68 -2.34 -7.55
CA GLY A 378 -10.22 -1.01 -7.81
C GLY A 378 -9.17 -0.09 -8.41
N LEU A 379 -7.98 -0.06 -7.83
CA LEU A 379 -6.83 0.72 -8.32
C LEU A 379 -6.37 0.25 -9.71
N ALA A 380 -6.28 -1.07 -9.92
CA ALA A 380 -5.84 -1.63 -11.21
C ALA A 380 -6.80 -1.23 -12.33
N TYR A 381 -8.12 -1.37 -12.11
CA TYR A 381 -9.12 -0.97 -13.09
C TYR A 381 -9.19 0.54 -13.30
N LEU A 382 -8.93 1.33 -12.26
CA LEU A 382 -8.83 2.79 -12.40
C LEU A 382 -7.72 3.17 -13.39
N ASN A 383 -6.55 2.54 -13.26
CA ASN A 383 -5.41 2.78 -14.15
C ASN A 383 -5.63 2.22 -15.57
N LEU A 384 -6.43 1.17 -15.72
CA LEU A 384 -6.85 0.65 -17.03
C LEU A 384 -7.94 1.50 -17.69
N GLY A 385 -8.48 2.51 -17.02
CA GLY A 385 -9.57 3.35 -17.51
C GLY A 385 -10.95 2.71 -17.37
N ASP A 386 -11.06 1.51 -16.79
CA ASP A 386 -12.32 0.82 -16.58
C ASP A 386 -12.98 1.27 -15.28
N ARG A 387 -13.66 2.42 -15.37
CA ARG A 387 -14.32 3.05 -14.22
C ARG A 387 -15.43 2.18 -13.62
N ALA A 388 -16.12 1.39 -14.44
CA ALA A 388 -17.21 0.54 -13.98
C ALA A 388 -16.73 -0.60 -13.09
N ARG A 389 -15.70 -1.33 -13.53
CA ARG A 389 -15.11 -2.41 -12.73
C ARG A 389 -14.34 -1.87 -11.50
N SER A 390 -13.70 -0.72 -11.62
CA SER A 390 -13.07 -0.04 -10.50
C SER A 390 -14.11 0.30 -9.41
N LEU A 391 -15.21 0.95 -9.79
CA LEU A 391 -16.30 1.30 -8.87
C LEU A 391 -16.88 0.07 -8.20
N SER A 392 -17.20 -0.98 -8.96
CA SER A 392 -17.73 -2.23 -8.42
C SER A 392 -16.77 -2.87 -7.40
N SER A 393 -15.45 -2.83 -7.66
CA SER A 393 -14.44 -3.39 -6.75
C SER A 393 -14.38 -2.60 -5.44
N TYR A 394 -14.35 -1.28 -5.51
CA TYR A 394 -14.36 -0.42 -4.34
C TYR A 394 -15.67 -0.51 -3.53
N GLU A 395 -16.83 -0.60 -4.19
CA GLU A 395 -18.12 -0.80 -3.52
C GLU A 395 -18.16 -2.13 -2.75
N ARG A 396 -17.56 -3.19 -3.30
CA ARG A 396 -17.39 -4.46 -2.59
C ARG A 396 -16.51 -4.33 -1.34
N VAL A 397 -15.43 -3.55 -1.39
CA VAL A 397 -14.60 -3.26 -0.19
C VAL A 397 -15.46 -2.60 0.89
N VAL A 398 -16.20 -1.54 0.54
CA VAL A 398 -17.04 -0.79 1.50
C VAL A 398 -18.14 -1.66 2.08
N SER A 399 -18.79 -2.50 1.25
CA SER A 399 -19.87 -3.39 1.72
C SER A 399 -19.38 -4.54 2.59
N THR A 400 -18.17 -5.08 2.31
CA THR A 400 -17.63 -6.22 3.03
C THR A 400 -16.97 -5.82 4.35
N SER A 401 -16.31 -4.67 4.38
CA SER A 401 -15.51 -4.23 5.53
C SER A 401 -15.63 -2.71 5.75
N PRO A 402 -16.83 -2.18 6.10
CA PRO A 402 -17.13 -0.74 6.05
C PRO A 402 -16.26 0.13 6.99
N HIS A 403 -15.65 -0.46 8.02
CA HIS A 403 -14.81 0.27 8.99
C HIS A 403 -13.31 0.02 8.82
N SER A 404 -12.91 -0.70 7.77
CA SER A 404 -11.50 -0.98 7.51
C SER A 404 -10.76 0.24 6.93
N PRO A 405 -9.43 0.30 7.06
CA PRO A 405 -8.62 1.31 6.37
C PRO A 405 -8.84 1.27 4.85
N GLU A 406 -8.97 0.08 4.28
CA GLU A 406 -9.23 -0.13 2.85
C GLU A 406 -10.56 0.45 2.40
N ALA A 407 -11.59 0.42 3.26
CA ALA A 407 -12.88 1.04 2.96
C ALA A 407 -12.78 2.57 2.86
N LYS A 408 -11.93 3.20 3.68
CA LYS A 408 -11.66 4.64 3.57
C LYS A 408 -10.95 4.99 2.26
N GLU A 409 -9.97 4.19 1.88
CA GLU A 409 -9.27 4.35 0.58
C GLU A 409 -10.24 4.10 -0.59
N ALA A 410 -11.05 3.06 -0.50
CA ALA A 410 -12.08 2.76 -1.50
C ALA A 410 -13.10 3.89 -1.65
N MET A 411 -13.55 4.51 -0.55
CA MET A 411 -14.42 5.69 -0.58
C MET A 411 -13.78 6.89 -1.29
N GLN A 412 -12.46 7.07 -1.17
CA GLN A 412 -11.74 8.09 -1.93
C GLN A 412 -11.74 7.78 -3.43
N GLY A 413 -11.46 6.52 -3.79
CA GLY A 413 -11.51 6.08 -5.18
C GLY A 413 -12.91 6.20 -5.80
N ILE A 414 -13.96 5.82 -5.06
CA ILE A 414 -15.36 6.00 -5.45
C ILE A 414 -15.65 7.48 -5.70
N ARG A 415 -15.27 8.35 -4.79
CA ARG A 415 -15.42 9.80 -4.92
C ARG A 415 -14.74 10.33 -6.18
N GLU A 416 -13.50 9.91 -6.44
CA GLU A 416 -12.76 10.34 -7.63
C GLU A 416 -13.46 9.93 -8.92
N ILE A 417 -13.98 8.72 -8.99
CA ILE A 417 -14.73 8.22 -10.17
C ILE A 417 -15.99 9.06 -10.40
N TYR A 418 -16.78 9.30 -9.35
CA TYR A 418 -17.99 10.12 -9.47
C TYR A 418 -17.68 11.58 -9.83
N VAL A 419 -16.61 12.14 -9.28
CA VAL A 419 -16.12 13.49 -9.62
C VAL A 419 -15.67 13.57 -11.08
N GLU A 420 -14.96 12.57 -11.59
CA GLU A 420 -14.56 12.49 -13.00
C GLU A 420 -15.75 12.39 -13.96
N GLN A 421 -16.82 11.74 -13.52
CA GLN A 421 -18.07 11.63 -14.27
C GLN A 421 -18.94 12.89 -14.18
N GLY A 422 -18.60 13.85 -13.32
CA GLY A 422 -19.44 15.00 -13.02
C GLY A 422 -20.71 14.66 -12.22
N ASN A 423 -20.79 13.44 -11.70
CA ASN A 423 -21.97 12.91 -10.99
C ASN A 423 -21.78 12.94 -9.47
N VAL A 424 -21.59 14.14 -8.94
CA VAL A 424 -21.33 14.31 -7.49
C VAL A 424 -22.55 13.96 -6.64
N ASP A 425 -23.75 14.18 -7.14
CA ASP A 425 -25.00 13.80 -6.47
C ASP A 425 -25.09 12.28 -6.30
N GLY A 426 -24.63 11.50 -7.29
CA GLY A 426 -24.50 10.05 -7.19
C GLY A 426 -23.55 9.61 -6.08
N TYR A 427 -22.44 10.32 -5.90
CA TYR A 427 -21.53 10.07 -4.79
C TYR A 427 -22.20 10.32 -3.42
N PHE A 428 -22.93 11.41 -3.28
CA PHE A 428 -23.62 11.73 -2.02
C PHE A 428 -24.70 10.71 -1.69
N ALA A 429 -25.49 10.31 -2.68
CA ALA A 429 -26.49 9.25 -2.51
C ALA A 429 -25.85 7.90 -2.14
N TYR A 430 -24.69 7.59 -2.71
CA TYR A 430 -23.93 6.41 -2.32
C TYR A 430 -23.42 6.50 -0.87
N ALA A 431 -22.79 7.62 -0.51
CA ALA A 431 -22.25 7.85 0.84
C ALA A 431 -23.33 7.77 1.93
N GLU A 432 -24.51 8.34 1.65
CA GLU A 432 -25.69 8.24 2.51
C GLU A 432 -26.15 6.79 2.69
N ARG A 433 -26.24 6.04 1.60
CA ARG A 433 -26.63 4.61 1.63
C ARG A 433 -25.70 3.74 2.47
N VAL A 434 -24.39 4.04 2.48
CA VAL A 434 -23.40 3.26 3.24
C VAL A 434 -23.10 3.83 4.62
N GLY A 435 -23.83 4.88 5.06
CA GLY A 435 -23.67 5.47 6.39
C GLY A 435 -22.38 6.29 6.56
N ALA A 436 -21.78 6.77 5.47
CA ALA A 436 -20.57 7.59 5.48
C ALA A 436 -20.84 9.10 5.48
N GLU A 437 -22.00 9.51 5.99
CA GLU A 437 -22.47 10.91 5.98
C GLU A 437 -21.67 11.83 6.90
N SER A 438 -21.05 11.32 7.95
CA SER A 438 -20.40 12.12 8.98
C SER A 438 -19.27 13.01 8.47
N ASP A 439 -18.71 12.70 7.31
CA ASP A 439 -17.62 13.44 6.67
C ASP A 439 -18.14 14.46 5.62
N LEU A 440 -19.44 14.54 5.39
CA LEU A 440 -20.07 15.36 4.37
C LEU A 440 -20.73 16.61 4.96
N THR A 441 -19.92 17.62 5.28
CA THR A 441 -20.43 18.95 5.65
C THR A 441 -20.99 19.66 4.42
N ALA A 442 -21.87 20.68 4.61
CA ALA A 442 -22.36 21.51 3.52
C ALA A 442 -21.23 22.17 2.72
N LEU A 443 -20.14 22.56 3.38
CA LEU A 443 -18.94 23.11 2.75
C LEU A 443 -18.20 22.06 1.90
N SER A 444 -18.14 20.81 2.38
CA SER A 444 -17.55 19.70 1.59
C SER A 444 -18.34 19.41 0.32
N ARG A 445 -19.67 19.50 0.40
CA ARG A 445 -20.55 19.32 -0.76
C ARG A 445 -20.35 20.43 -1.79
N ASP A 446 -20.34 21.70 -1.35
CA ASP A 446 -20.06 22.88 -2.17
C ASP A 446 -18.72 22.73 -2.91
N SER A 447 -17.64 22.48 -2.15
CA SER A 447 -16.29 22.32 -2.71
C SER A 447 -16.17 21.17 -3.70
N LEU A 448 -16.77 20.03 -3.41
CA LEU A 448 -16.67 18.84 -4.24
C LEU A 448 -17.43 19.01 -5.56
N THR A 449 -18.64 19.62 -5.49
CA THR A 449 -19.44 19.87 -6.68
C THR A 449 -18.76 20.86 -7.60
N PHE A 450 -18.19 21.95 -7.05
CA PHE A 450 -17.43 22.90 -7.85
C PHE A 450 -16.16 22.26 -8.45
N ALA A 451 -15.37 21.50 -7.64
CA ALA A 451 -14.15 20.86 -8.11
C ALA A 451 -14.40 19.87 -9.26
N ALA A 452 -15.53 19.14 -9.21
CA ALA A 452 -15.93 18.25 -10.30
C ALA A 452 -16.21 19.03 -11.60
N ALA A 453 -16.97 20.14 -11.50
CA ALA A 453 -17.27 20.99 -12.63
C ALA A 453 -16.01 21.66 -13.21
N GLN A 454 -15.12 22.15 -12.34
CA GLN A 454 -13.84 22.72 -12.72
C GLN A 454 -12.94 21.70 -13.44
N LYS A 455 -12.90 20.46 -12.96
CA LYS A 455 -12.12 19.38 -13.59
C LYS A 455 -12.57 19.12 -15.02
N LEU A 456 -13.89 19.15 -15.28
CA LEU A 456 -14.44 19.03 -16.63
C LEU A 456 -14.03 20.21 -17.51
N TYR A 457 -14.07 21.45 -16.98
CA TYR A 457 -13.63 22.64 -17.67
C TYR A 457 -12.16 22.58 -18.05
N LEU A 458 -11.29 22.22 -17.10
CA LEU A 458 -9.84 22.07 -17.34
C LEU A 458 -9.49 20.93 -18.30
N ALA A 459 -10.33 19.91 -18.37
CA ALA A 459 -10.20 18.80 -19.33
C ALA A 459 -10.74 19.12 -20.72
N ASP A 460 -11.13 20.39 -20.99
CA ASP A 460 -11.68 20.87 -22.25
C ASP A 460 -13.02 20.23 -22.66
N ARG A 461 -13.75 19.66 -21.71
CA ARG A 461 -15.08 19.07 -21.90
C ARG A 461 -16.15 20.14 -21.74
N VAL A 462 -16.21 21.07 -22.69
CA VAL A 462 -16.95 22.34 -22.58
C VAL A 462 -18.44 22.13 -22.27
N GLU A 463 -19.14 21.24 -22.99
CA GLU A 463 -20.55 20.97 -22.80
C GLU A 463 -20.88 20.35 -21.44
N ASP A 464 -20.06 19.38 -21.01
CA ASP A 464 -20.23 18.72 -19.71
C ASP A 464 -19.90 19.68 -18.56
N ALA A 465 -18.86 20.50 -18.73
CA ALA A 465 -18.50 21.56 -17.79
C ALA A 465 -19.63 22.57 -17.64
N ALA A 466 -20.22 23.04 -18.74
CA ALA A 466 -21.35 23.97 -18.72
C ALA A 466 -22.54 23.40 -17.94
N LYS A 467 -22.92 22.14 -18.20
CA LYS A 467 -24.01 21.46 -17.46
C LYS A 467 -23.71 21.38 -15.96
N SER A 468 -22.49 20.96 -15.59
CA SER A 468 -22.09 20.79 -14.21
C SER A 468 -21.97 22.12 -13.46
N LEU A 469 -21.40 23.16 -14.11
CA LEU A 469 -21.32 24.54 -13.58
C LEU A 469 -22.71 25.16 -13.42
N ARG A 470 -23.61 24.99 -14.39
CA ARG A 470 -25.01 25.46 -14.26
C ARG A 470 -25.72 24.78 -13.08
N SER A 471 -25.53 23.46 -12.93
CA SER A 471 -26.09 22.75 -11.78
C SER A 471 -25.51 23.29 -10.46
N TYR A 472 -24.21 23.56 -10.42
CA TYR A 472 -23.58 24.17 -9.25
C TYR A 472 -24.19 25.54 -8.92
N VAL A 473 -24.29 26.46 -9.91
CA VAL A 473 -24.87 27.82 -9.73
C VAL A 473 -26.30 27.74 -9.17
N ASN A 474 -27.11 26.83 -9.69
CA ASN A 474 -28.50 26.65 -9.26
C ASN A 474 -28.61 26.08 -7.82
N ASN A 475 -27.76 25.10 -7.48
CA ASN A 475 -27.86 24.39 -6.21
C ASN A 475 -27.13 25.14 -5.06
N TYR A 476 -26.15 25.99 -5.39
CA TYR A 476 -25.33 26.71 -4.41
C TYR A 476 -25.34 28.24 -4.67
N PRO A 477 -26.51 28.91 -4.61
CA PRO A 477 -26.61 30.36 -4.89
C PRO A 477 -25.86 31.25 -3.89
N LYS A 478 -25.35 30.66 -2.80
CA LYS A 478 -24.46 31.30 -1.80
C LYS A 478 -23.17 30.52 -1.62
N GLY A 479 -22.84 29.65 -2.57
CA GLY A 479 -21.65 28.81 -2.53
C GLY A 479 -20.36 29.62 -2.53
N TYR A 480 -19.34 29.08 -1.88
CA TYR A 480 -18.05 29.76 -1.77
C TYR A 480 -17.41 30.02 -3.13
N TYR A 481 -17.61 29.10 -4.10
CA TYR A 481 -17.02 29.15 -5.44
C TYR A 481 -17.96 29.73 -6.50
N LEU A 482 -19.06 30.41 -6.11
CA LEU A 482 -20.07 30.85 -7.06
C LEU A 482 -19.51 31.84 -8.09
N ASN A 483 -18.60 32.73 -7.70
CA ASN A 483 -17.95 33.65 -8.63
C ASN A 483 -17.09 32.93 -9.67
N ASP A 484 -16.32 31.94 -9.22
CA ASP A 484 -15.51 31.11 -10.11
C ASP A 484 -16.40 30.29 -11.06
N ALA A 485 -17.47 29.71 -10.54
CA ALA A 485 -18.41 28.92 -11.32
C ALA A 485 -19.08 29.75 -12.42
N LEU A 486 -19.56 30.96 -12.09
CA LEU A 486 -20.16 31.88 -13.06
C LEU A 486 -19.16 32.32 -14.14
N TYR A 487 -17.89 32.54 -13.73
CA TYR A 487 -16.83 32.92 -14.66
C TYR A 487 -16.55 31.79 -15.67
N TYR A 488 -16.32 30.55 -15.17
CA TYR A 488 -16.09 29.39 -16.05
C TYR A 488 -17.34 29.06 -16.90
N LEU A 489 -18.54 29.19 -16.34
CA LEU A 489 -19.77 28.96 -17.04
C LEU A 489 -19.95 29.95 -18.22
N SER A 490 -19.69 31.24 -17.99
CA SER A 490 -19.74 32.25 -19.05
C SER A 490 -18.73 31.97 -20.18
N ASP A 491 -17.52 31.48 -19.82
CA ASP A 491 -16.51 31.10 -20.81
C ASP A 491 -16.92 29.86 -21.60
N CYS A 492 -17.52 28.84 -20.94
CA CYS A 492 -18.09 27.70 -21.64
C CYS A 492 -19.15 28.13 -22.69
N TYR A 493 -20.08 29.00 -22.31
CA TYR A 493 -21.10 29.49 -23.21
C TYR A 493 -20.55 30.32 -24.37
N LEU A 494 -19.54 31.17 -24.15
CA LEU A 494 -18.83 31.88 -25.21
C LEU A 494 -18.21 30.92 -26.23
N ARG A 495 -17.56 29.87 -25.72
CA ARG A 495 -16.87 28.85 -26.55
C ARG A 495 -17.88 27.98 -27.33
N SER A 496 -19.05 27.73 -26.78
CA SER A 496 -20.15 27.02 -27.43
C SER A 496 -20.99 27.91 -28.37
N GLY A 497 -20.73 29.24 -28.39
CA GLY A 497 -21.52 30.20 -29.19
C GLY A 497 -22.86 30.57 -28.59
N GLU A 498 -23.13 30.20 -27.36
CA GLU A 498 -24.40 30.46 -26.65
C GLU A 498 -24.37 31.84 -25.98
N ARG A 499 -24.36 32.90 -26.78
CA ARG A 499 -24.10 34.28 -26.33
C ARG A 499 -25.08 34.79 -25.29
N GLU A 500 -26.38 34.49 -25.44
CA GLU A 500 -27.40 34.89 -24.46
C GLU A 500 -27.13 34.35 -23.05
N TYR A 501 -26.81 33.06 -22.93
CA TYR A 501 -26.47 32.46 -21.64
C TYR A 501 -25.15 32.99 -21.10
N ALA A 502 -24.21 33.36 -21.97
CA ALA A 502 -22.98 34.01 -21.56
C ALA A 502 -23.24 35.39 -20.96
N ILE A 503 -24.10 36.21 -21.62
CA ILE A 503 -24.53 37.53 -21.12
C ILE A 503 -25.20 37.40 -19.76
N GLU A 504 -26.13 36.44 -19.61
CA GLU A 504 -26.84 36.20 -18.37
C GLU A 504 -25.84 35.88 -17.21
N SER A 505 -24.92 34.96 -17.45
CA SER A 505 -23.91 34.56 -16.45
C SER A 505 -22.94 35.69 -16.10
N LEU A 506 -22.52 36.47 -17.12
CA LEU A 506 -21.64 37.64 -16.91
C LEU A 506 -22.37 38.77 -16.17
N THR A 507 -23.64 38.99 -16.47
CA THR A 507 -24.48 40.01 -15.81
C THR A 507 -24.66 39.65 -14.31
N GLU A 508 -24.98 38.40 -14.03
CA GLU A 508 -25.08 37.92 -12.65
C GLU A 508 -23.74 38.15 -11.91
N LEU A 509 -22.63 37.73 -12.50
CA LEU A 509 -21.31 37.88 -11.89
C LEU A 509 -20.92 39.36 -11.71
N ALA A 510 -21.21 40.24 -12.70
CA ALA A 510 -20.97 41.67 -12.60
C ALA A 510 -21.76 42.34 -11.47
N SER A 511 -22.96 41.83 -11.15
CA SER A 511 -23.79 42.32 -10.04
C SER A 511 -23.25 42.01 -8.64
N ARG A 512 -22.28 41.10 -8.53
CA ARG A 512 -21.83 40.53 -7.24
C ARG A 512 -20.74 41.31 -6.50
N GLY A 513 -20.55 42.56 -6.79
CA GLY A 513 -19.60 43.41 -6.06
C GLY A 513 -18.13 43.12 -6.42
N GLN A 514 -17.22 43.17 -5.43
CA GLN A 514 -15.79 42.99 -5.70
C GLN A 514 -15.40 41.52 -5.75
N HIS A 515 -14.76 41.09 -6.81
CA HIS A 515 -14.23 39.76 -7.02
C HIS A 515 -13.02 39.79 -8.01
N PRO A 516 -12.17 38.79 -8.06
CA PRO A 516 -10.95 38.81 -8.90
C PRO A 516 -11.20 39.02 -10.40
N TYR A 517 -12.35 38.60 -10.89
CA TYR A 517 -12.70 38.62 -12.33
C TYR A 517 -13.41 39.91 -12.75
N ARG A 518 -13.68 40.89 -11.85
CA ARG A 518 -14.61 41.98 -12.09
C ARG A 518 -14.30 42.80 -13.35
N VAL A 519 -13.03 43.15 -13.55
CA VAL A 519 -12.63 43.93 -14.74
C VAL A 519 -12.86 43.13 -16.03
N THR A 520 -12.32 41.90 -16.06
CA THR A 520 -12.47 41.02 -17.25
C THR A 520 -13.92 40.69 -17.58
N VAL A 521 -14.74 40.50 -16.55
CA VAL A 521 -16.20 40.26 -16.73
C VAL A 521 -16.88 41.48 -17.34
N LEU A 522 -16.59 42.68 -16.85
CA LEU A 522 -17.17 43.89 -17.37
C LEU A 522 -16.70 44.22 -18.79
N GLU A 523 -15.42 43.95 -19.12
CA GLU A 523 -14.88 44.03 -20.47
C GLU A 523 -15.66 43.11 -21.43
N LYS A 524 -15.72 41.81 -21.10
CA LYS A 524 -16.44 40.83 -21.90
C LYS A 524 -17.94 41.16 -22.04
N LEU A 525 -18.58 41.54 -20.95
CA LEU A 525 -20.00 41.88 -20.92
C LEU A 525 -20.30 43.11 -21.79
N SER A 526 -19.53 44.19 -21.67
CA SER A 526 -19.74 45.41 -22.43
C SER A 526 -19.54 45.20 -23.95
N GLU A 527 -18.46 44.50 -24.31
CA GLU A 527 -18.19 44.18 -25.71
C GLU A 527 -19.28 43.27 -26.32
N LEU A 528 -19.69 42.21 -25.60
CA LEU A 528 -20.66 41.25 -26.07
C LEU A 528 -22.04 41.88 -26.21
N THR A 529 -22.49 42.63 -25.20
CA THR A 529 -23.81 43.32 -25.28
C THR A 529 -23.82 44.40 -26.33
N TYR A 530 -22.70 45.08 -26.56
CA TYR A 530 -22.59 46.04 -27.67
C TYR A 530 -22.70 45.35 -29.04
N ALA A 531 -22.01 44.21 -29.22
CA ALA A 531 -22.05 43.43 -30.46
C ALA A 531 -23.47 42.87 -30.73
N GLU A 532 -24.20 42.49 -29.71
CA GLU A 532 -25.58 42.01 -29.80
C GLU A 532 -26.59 43.17 -29.86
N LYS A 533 -26.13 44.43 -30.01
CA LYS A 533 -26.95 45.64 -30.09
C LYS A 533 -27.81 45.91 -28.83
N ARG A 534 -27.44 45.34 -27.69
CA ARG A 534 -28.07 45.60 -26.39
C ARG A 534 -27.41 46.84 -25.77
N TYR A 535 -27.58 48.00 -26.43
CA TYR A 535 -26.79 49.20 -26.16
C TYR A 535 -26.93 49.76 -24.74
N ASP A 536 -28.11 49.66 -24.17
CA ASP A 536 -28.34 50.10 -22.78
C ASP A 536 -27.57 49.28 -21.78
N GLU A 537 -27.50 47.97 -21.98
CA GLU A 537 -26.74 47.06 -21.11
C GLU A 537 -25.23 47.23 -21.33
N ALA A 538 -24.81 47.43 -22.59
CA ALA A 538 -23.45 47.76 -22.93
C ALA A 538 -23.00 49.04 -22.25
N ALA A 539 -23.81 50.11 -22.34
CA ALA A 539 -23.52 51.39 -21.70
C ALA A 539 -23.38 51.23 -20.17
N ALA A 540 -24.29 50.48 -19.52
CA ALA A 540 -24.24 50.24 -18.11
C ALA A 540 -22.99 49.42 -17.70
N ALA A 541 -22.58 48.45 -18.50
CA ALA A 541 -21.40 47.63 -18.27
C ALA A 541 -20.09 48.45 -18.47
N TYR A 542 -19.99 49.25 -19.53
CA TYR A 542 -18.85 50.15 -19.74
C TYR A 542 -18.72 51.19 -18.63
N ARG A 543 -19.82 51.73 -18.13
CA ARG A 543 -19.80 52.67 -17.02
C ARG A 543 -19.27 52.06 -15.74
N GLN A 544 -19.69 50.82 -15.45
CA GLN A 544 -19.14 50.06 -14.32
C GLN A 544 -17.66 49.69 -14.52
N LEU A 545 -17.28 49.39 -15.78
CA LEU A 545 -15.89 49.11 -16.13
C LEU A 545 -14.97 50.30 -15.86
N TYR A 546 -15.45 51.53 -16.19
CA TYR A 546 -14.71 52.75 -15.85
C TYR A 546 -14.38 52.82 -14.36
N ASP A 547 -15.36 52.55 -13.49
CA ASP A 547 -15.14 52.57 -12.03
C ASP A 547 -14.25 51.44 -11.55
N ALA A 548 -14.20 50.30 -12.27
CA ALA A 548 -13.41 49.10 -11.89
C ALA A 548 -12.00 49.09 -12.49
N ALA A 549 -11.77 49.78 -13.60
CA ALA A 549 -10.52 49.72 -14.37
C ALA A 549 -9.33 50.27 -13.57
N PRO A 550 -8.23 49.48 -13.43
CA PRO A 550 -7.09 49.88 -12.61
C PRO A 550 -6.15 50.93 -13.26
N THR A 551 -6.21 51.05 -14.59
CA THR A 551 -5.33 51.90 -15.39
C THR A 551 -6.07 53.11 -15.96
N ALA A 552 -5.34 54.25 -16.14
CA ALA A 552 -5.91 55.44 -16.79
C ALA A 552 -6.42 55.12 -18.22
N SER A 553 -5.61 54.39 -19.00
CA SER A 553 -6.02 53.99 -20.36
C SER A 553 -7.29 53.11 -20.34
N GLY A 554 -7.39 52.13 -19.45
CA GLY A 554 -8.57 51.26 -19.30
C GLY A 554 -9.83 52.06 -18.93
N ARG A 555 -9.68 53.14 -18.11
CA ARG A 555 -10.79 54.06 -17.79
C ARG A 555 -11.20 54.89 -19.00
N GLU A 556 -10.24 55.43 -19.75
CA GLU A 556 -10.50 56.18 -20.98
C GLU A 556 -11.23 55.34 -22.04
N ASP A 557 -10.78 54.06 -22.23
CA ASP A 557 -11.40 53.13 -23.16
C ASP A 557 -12.83 52.76 -22.71
N ALA A 558 -13.03 52.51 -21.43
CA ALA A 558 -14.33 52.21 -20.87
C ALA A 558 -15.31 53.38 -21.02
N MET A 559 -14.85 54.62 -20.72
CA MET A 559 -15.67 55.81 -20.86
C MET A 559 -16.02 56.07 -22.35
N THR A 560 -15.07 55.86 -23.24
CA THR A 560 -15.34 55.96 -24.69
C THR A 560 -16.36 54.91 -25.13
N GLY A 561 -16.26 53.66 -24.64
CA GLY A 561 -17.26 52.60 -24.86
C GLY A 561 -18.65 53.00 -24.34
N TYR A 562 -18.71 53.59 -23.14
CA TYR A 562 -19.95 54.11 -22.55
C TYR A 562 -20.62 55.15 -23.44
N VAL A 563 -19.86 56.16 -23.89
CA VAL A 563 -20.35 57.20 -24.82
C VAL A 563 -20.90 56.56 -26.09
N ARG A 564 -20.12 55.69 -26.73
CA ARG A 564 -20.51 55.06 -28.01
C ARG A 564 -21.73 54.15 -27.91
N ALA A 565 -21.80 53.39 -26.81
CA ALA A 565 -22.95 52.53 -26.55
C ALA A 565 -24.22 53.36 -26.34
N THR A 566 -24.15 54.43 -25.55
CA THR A 566 -25.29 55.35 -25.33
C THR A 566 -25.76 56.02 -26.63
N LEU A 567 -24.82 56.48 -27.46
CA LEU A 567 -25.11 57.08 -28.75
C LEU A 567 -25.75 56.10 -29.72
N ALA A 568 -25.27 54.87 -29.73
CA ALA A 568 -25.84 53.81 -30.59
C ALA A 568 -27.28 53.40 -30.15
N GLY A 569 -27.63 53.56 -28.87
CA GLY A 569 -28.97 53.38 -28.34
C GLY A 569 -29.96 54.47 -28.77
N GLY A 570 -29.51 55.67 -29.08
CA GLY A 570 -30.28 56.76 -29.68
C GLY A 570 -31.28 57.47 -28.75
N ASP A 571 -31.31 57.11 -27.46
CA ASP A 571 -32.19 57.77 -26.49
C ASP A 571 -31.64 59.15 -26.06
N THR A 572 -32.38 60.19 -26.44
CA THR A 572 -31.90 61.57 -26.21
C THR A 572 -31.73 61.92 -24.72
N ALA A 573 -32.60 61.45 -23.85
CA ALA A 573 -32.49 61.67 -22.41
C ALA A 573 -31.23 60.98 -21.79
N LYS A 574 -30.93 59.78 -22.29
CA LYS A 574 -29.71 59.04 -21.89
C LYS A 574 -28.45 59.72 -22.42
N ILE A 575 -28.51 60.28 -23.65
CA ILE A 575 -27.36 61.02 -24.21
C ILE A 575 -27.07 62.28 -23.39
N GLU A 576 -28.09 63.00 -22.93
CA GLU A 576 -27.91 64.15 -22.05
C GLU A 576 -27.31 63.76 -20.70
N ALA A 577 -27.85 62.70 -20.07
CA ALA A 577 -27.34 62.19 -18.81
C ALA A 577 -25.87 61.70 -18.91
N MET A 578 -25.58 60.96 -20.00
CA MET A 578 -24.22 60.52 -20.32
C MET A 578 -23.25 61.67 -20.46
N ALA A 579 -23.62 62.70 -21.24
CA ALA A 579 -22.76 63.85 -21.45
C ALA A 579 -22.47 64.61 -20.14
N ALA A 580 -23.44 64.71 -19.25
CA ALA A 580 -23.28 65.29 -17.91
C ALA A 580 -22.36 64.42 -17.04
N ASP A 581 -22.51 63.09 -17.08
CA ASP A 581 -21.64 62.15 -16.34
C ASP A 581 -20.21 62.21 -16.84
N VAL A 582 -19.95 62.17 -18.15
CA VAL A 582 -18.62 62.29 -18.75
C VAL A 582 -17.94 63.64 -18.37
N ALA A 583 -18.73 64.75 -18.42
CA ALA A 583 -18.21 66.05 -18.04
C ALA A 583 -17.80 66.16 -16.55
N ALA A 584 -18.43 65.36 -15.67
CA ALA A 584 -18.07 65.30 -14.23
C ALA A 584 -16.78 64.51 -13.95
N HIS A 585 -16.26 63.76 -14.93
CA HIS A 585 -15.08 62.92 -14.81
C HIS A 585 -13.91 63.44 -15.64
N PRO A 586 -13.00 64.28 -15.06
CA PRO A 586 -11.90 64.90 -15.80
C PRO A 586 -10.90 63.90 -16.41
N ASP A 587 -10.85 62.70 -15.89
CA ASP A 587 -10.04 61.56 -16.39
C ASP A 587 -10.78 60.65 -17.37
N ALA A 588 -11.93 61.11 -17.91
CA ALA A 588 -12.72 60.36 -18.89
C ALA A 588 -11.99 60.17 -20.24
N GLY A 589 -10.90 60.84 -20.46
CA GLY A 589 -10.15 60.86 -21.72
C GLY A 589 -10.70 61.83 -22.77
N ALA A 590 -9.79 62.34 -23.57
CA ALA A 590 -10.09 63.37 -24.56
C ALA A 590 -11.15 62.94 -25.60
N THR A 591 -11.14 61.66 -25.98
CA THR A 591 -12.09 61.11 -26.96
C THR A 591 -13.52 61.07 -26.43
N ALA A 592 -13.71 60.53 -25.22
CA ALA A 592 -15.03 60.47 -24.60
C ALA A 592 -15.62 61.86 -24.35
N LEU A 593 -14.80 62.77 -23.83
CA LEU A 593 -15.19 64.17 -23.63
C LEU A 593 -15.59 64.88 -24.94
N ARG A 594 -14.87 64.69 -26.01
CA ARG A 594 -15.16 65.24 -27.33
C ARG A 594 -16.46 64.65 -27.94
N GLU A 595 -16.57 63.31 -28.01
CA GLU A 595 -17.73 62.64 -28.61
C GLU A 595 -19.02 62.95 -27.82
N SER A 596 -18.97 62.99 -26.47
CA SER A 596 -20.13 63.35 -25.64
C SER A 596 -20.55 64.81 -25.79
N LYS A 597 -19.62 65.80 -25.81
CA LYS A 597 -19.92 67.22 -26.06
C LYS A 597 -20.50 67.43 -27.43
N TYR A 598 -19.96 66.75 -28.45
CA TYR A 598 -20.46 66.87 -29.82
C TYR A 598 -21.90 66.35 -29.93
N ALA A 599 -22.21 65.19 -29.36
CA ALA A 599 -23.55 64.65 -29.33
C ALA A 599 -24.55 65.60 -28.62
N LEU A 600 -24.16 66.11 -27.44
CA LEU A 600 -24.96 67.05 -26.70
C LEU A 600 -25.20 68.36 -27.48
N ALA A 601 -24.18 68.93 -28.15
CA ALA A 601 -24.32 70.12 -28.99
C ALA A 601 -25.29 69.87 -30.16
N GLY A 602 -25.28 68.70 -30.77
CA GLY A 602 -26.22 68.28 -31.78
C GLY A 602 -27.65 68.28 -31.26
N LEU A 603 -27.91 67.67 -30.14
CA LEU A 603 -29.24 67.62 -29.51
C LEU A 603 -29.75 68.99 -29.13
N LEU A 604 -28.94 69.83 -28.52
CA LEU A 604 -29.34 71.20 -28.16
C LEU A 604 -29.73 72.04 -29.41
N ARG A 605 -28.98 71.89 -30.49
CA ARG A 605 -29.28 72.52 -31.75
C ARG A 605 -30.66 72.06 -32.33
N GLU A 606 -30.92 70.79 -32.32
CA GLU A 606 -32.19 70.20 -32.81
C GLU A 606 -33.37 70.66 -31.98
N ARG A 607 -33.19 70.86 -30.68
CA ARG A 607 -34.21 71.42 -29.77
C ARG A 607 -34.37 72.93 -29.88
N GLY A 608 -33.54 73.60 -30.65
CA GLY A 608 -33.64 75.07 -30.86
C GLY A 608 -32.85 75.87 -29.75
N ASP A 609 -32.13 75.19 -28.85
CA ASP A 609 -31.26 75.88 -27.88
C ASP A 609 -29.91 76.21 -28.53
N GLY A 610 -29.95 77.14 -29.41
CA GLY A 610 -28.77 77.54 -30.20
C GLY A 610 -27.64 78.11 -29.40
N ASP A 611 -27.92 78.91 -28.33
CA ASP A 611 -26.87 79.51 -27.51
C ASP A 611 -26.08 78.48 -26.70
N ALA A 612 -26.79 77.51 -26.14
CA ALA A 612 -26.12 76.42 -25.43
C ALA A 612 -25.32 75.52 -26.41
N ALA A 613 -25.86 75.21 -27.59
CA ALA A 613 -25.16 74.46 -28.63
C ALA A 613 -23.88 75.21 -29.09
N LEU A 614 -23.95 76.50 -29.36
CA LEU A 614 -22.82 77.31 -29.80
C LEU A 614 -21.73 77.40 -28.72
N LYS A 615 -22.07 77.34 -27.43
CA LYS A 615 -21.08 77.27 -26.35
C LYS A 615 -20.22 76.01 -26.43
N LEU A 616 -20.87 74.84 -26.64
CA LEU A 616 -20.17 73.59 -26.79
C LEU A 616 -19.38 73.50 -28.10
N TYR A 617 -19.94 74.04 -29.22
CA TYR A 617 -19.19 74.13 -30.48
C TYR A 617 -17.95 75.03 -30.37
N ARG A 618 -17.92 76.13 -29.56
CA ARG A 618 -16.69 76.89 -29.32
C ARG A 618 -15.61 76.06 -28.65
N GLU A 619 -15.97 75.21 -27.69
CA GLU A 619 -15.01 74.32 -27.02
C GLU A 619 -14.49 73.27 -28.01
N LEU A 620 -15.35 72.62 -28.79
CA LEU A 620 -14.97 71.60 -29.75
C LEU A 620 -14.12 72.13 -30.90
N ALA A 621 -14.46 73.35 -31.39
CA ALA A 621 -13.75 74.01 -32.49
C ALA A 621 -12.30 74.41 -32.10
N ALA A 622 -11.90 74.28 -30.84
CA ALA A 622 -10.49 74.39 -30.45
C ALA A 622 -9.62 73.32 -31.12
N GLU A 623 -10.14 72.15 -31.45
CA GLU A 623 -9.43 70.99 -32.00
C GLU A 623 -9.92 70.62 -33.41
N VAL A 624 -9.65 71.46 -34.42
CA VAL A 624 -10.08 71.23 -35.83
C VAL A 624 -9.39 70.04 -36.52
N ARG A 625 -8.42 69.39 -35.87
CA ARG A 625 -7.83 68.13 -36.34
C ARG A 625 -8.70 66.95 -36.07
N THR A 626 -9.85 67.11 -35.42
CA THR A 626 -10.88 66.08 -35.23
C THR A 626 -12.11 66.38 -36.12
N LYS A 627 -12.87 65.32 -36.48
CA LYS A 627 -14.09 65.47 -37.32
C LYS A 627 -15.11 66.36 -36.60
N GLU A 628 -15.31 66.14 -35.30
CA GLU A 628 -16.26 66.88 -34.45
C GLU A 628 -15.85 68.37 -34.34
N GLY A 629 -14.55 68.63 -34.19
CA GLY A 629 -14.00 70.00 -34.14
C GLY A 629 -14.13 70.74 -35.48
N CYS A 630 -13.97 70.07 -36.62
CA CYS A 630 -14.22 70.65 -37.93
C CYS A 630 -15.70 71.01 -38.12
N GLU A 631 -16.66 70.15 -37.78
CA GLU A 631 -18.07 70.51 -37.84
C GLU A 631 -18.39 71.63 -36.88
N ALA A 632 -17.89 71.57 -35.65
CA ALA A 632 -18.11 72.63 -34.68
C ALA A 632 -17.64 74.02 -35.20
N ALA A 633 -16.46 74.07 -35.81
CA ALA A 633 -15.96 75.30 -36.44
C ALA A 633 -16.90 75.80 -37.56
N TYR A 634 -17.37 74.92 -38.43
CA TYR A 634 -18.35 75.25 -39.45
C TYR A 634 -19.66 75.77 -38.85
N ARG A 635 -20.21 75.11 -37.78
CA ARG A 635 -21.44 75.55 -37.11
C ARG A 635 -21.32 76.95 -36.50
N LEU A 636 -20.13 77.32 -35.96
CA LEU A 636 -19.88 78.69 -35.52
C LEU A 636 -19.89 79.72 -36.67
N ILE A 637 -19.28 79.38 -37.81
CA ILE A 637 -19.26 80.17 -39.01
C ILE A 637 -20.71 80.34 -39.56
N GLU A 638 -21.47 79.23 -39.59
CA GLU A 638 -22.88 79.23 -39.99
C GLU A 638 -23.73 80.20 -39.10
N ALA A 639 -23.51 80.13 -37.80
CA ALA A 639 -24.19 81.05 -36.85
C ALA A 639 -23.81 82.53 -37.06
N GLN A 640 -22.56 82.84 -37.30
CA GLN A 640 -22.13 84.18 -37.65
C GLN A 640 -22.74 84.68 -38.96
N PHE A 641 -22.82 83.82 -39.98
CA PHE A 641 -23.50 84.15 -41.22
C PHE A 641 -24.98 84.39 -40.99
N ALA A 642 -25.66 83.57 -40.17
CA ALA A 642 -27.08 83.71 -39.87
C ALA A 642 -27.40 84.99 -39.08
N SER A 643 -26.56 85.38 -38.16
CA SER A 643 -26.69 86.65 -37.38
C SER A 643 -26.42 87.92 -38.19
N GLY A 644 -25.92 87.84 -39.43
CA GLY A 644 -25.56 88.92 -40.25
C GLY A 644 -24.21 89.55 -40.03
N ASP A 645 -23.39 88.95 -39.19
CA ASP A 645 -21.96 89.35 -38.99
C ASP A 645 -21.08 88.81 -40.13
N LEU A 646 -21.24 89.48 -41.32
CA LEU A 646 -20.59 89.07 -42.54
C LEU A 646 -19.06 89.24 -42.48
N GLU A 647 -18.55 90.21 -41.75
CA GLU A 647 -17.07 90.47 -41.59
C GLU A 647 -16.49 89.40 -40.69
N GLY A 648 -17.10 89.13 -39.52
CA GLY A 648 -16.69 88.06 -38.62
C GLY A 648 -16.74 86.69 -39.29
N CYS A 649 -17.75 86.41 -40.05
CA CYS A 649 -17.94 85.10 -40.81
C CYS A 649 -16.80 84.93 -41.83
N GLU A 650 -16.43 85.92 -42.60
CA GLU A 650 -15.33 85.88 -43.59
C GLU A 650 -14.00 85.58 -42.91
N LYS A 651 -13.68 86.31 -41.84
CA LYS A 651 -12.47 86.09 -41.07
C LYS A 651 -12.45 84.69 -40.46
N ALA A 652 -13.57 84.19 -39.96
CA ALA A 652 -13.68 82.84 -39.38
C ALA A 652 -13.44 81.71 -40.39
N VAL A 653 -13.92 81.86 -41.66
CA VAL A 653 -13.69 80.91 -42.76
C VAL A 653 -12.18 80.81 -43.02
N PHE A 654 -11.48 81.91 -43.20
CA PHE A 654 -10.04 81.90 -43.45
C PHE A 654 -9.25 81.38 -42.20
N ALA A 655 -9.62 81.76 -41.00
CA ALA A 655 -9.01 81.25 -39.79
C ALA A 655 -9.24 79.75 -39.60
N PHE A 656 -10.35 79.22 -40.06
CA PHE A 656 -10.62 77.79 -40.08
C PHE A 656 -9.71 77.06 -41.09
N ALA A 657 -9.54 77.62 -42.29
CA ALA A 657 -8.67 77.08 -43.34
C ALA A 657 -7.19 77.05 -42.86
N ASP A 658 -6.69 78.15 -42.29
CA ASP A 658 -5.30 78.29 -41.81
C ASP A 658 -4.91 77.27 -40.72
N ARG A 659 -5.89 76.68 -40.04
CA ARG A 659 -5.65 75.66 -38.98
C ARG A 659 -5.54 74.24 -39.50
N GLU A 660 -5.51 74.02 -40.82
CA GLU A 660 -5.38 72.69 -41.45
C GLU A 660 -6.40 71.68 -40.93
N PRO A 661 -7.69 71.90 -41.15
CA PRO A 661 -8.73 71.05 -40.61
C PRO A 661 -8.66 69.63 -41.18
N ALA A 662 -8.91 68.62 -40.34
CA ALA A 662 -8.88 67.20 -40.73
C ALA A 662 -10.00 66.79 -41.70
N SER A 663 -11.07 67.59 -41.81
CA SER A 663 -12.19 67.30 -42.66
C SER A 663 -12.31 68.31 -43.81
N SER A 664 -11.95 67.90 -45.01
CA SER A 664 -12.15 68.69 -46.24
C SER A 664 -13.61 69.00 -46.52
N TYR A 665 -14.53 68.11 -46.08
CA TYR A 665 -15.99 68.30 -46.21
C TYR A 665 -16.48 69.58 -45.52
N TRP A 666 -16.15 69.72 -44.23
CA TRP A 666 -16.58 70.88 -43.48
C TRP A 666 -15.88 72.19 -43.95
N LEU A 667 -14.61 72.04 -44.37
CA LEU A 667 -13.93 73.19 -44.99
C LEU A 667 -14.58 73.63 -46.30
N ALA A 668 -14.94 72.69 -47.17
CA ALA A 668 -15.65 73.00 -48.40
C ALA A 668 -17.03 73.63 -48.14
N LYS A 669 -17.79 73.14 -47.14
CA LYS A 669 -19.02 73.75 -46.66
C LYS A 669 -18.83 75.21 -46.20
N ALA A 670 -17.76 75.48 -45.51
CA ALA A 670 -17.42 76.83 -45.07
C ALA A 670 -17.08 77.73 -46.25
N TYR A 671 -16.38 77.23 -47.28
CA TYR A 671 -16.16 78.02 -48.52
C TYR A 671 -17.41 78.21 -49.33
N ILE A 672 -18.35 77.28 -49.40
CA ILE A 672 -19.62 77.46 -50.00
C ILE A 672 -20.40 78.59 -49.31
N LEU A 673 -20.39 78.59 -47.96
CA LEU A 673 -21.04 79.69 -47.21
C LEU A 673 -20.32 81.03 -47.37
N LEU A 674 -18.98 81.05 -47.57
CA LEU A 674 -18.25 82.24 -47.95
C LEU A 674 -18.70 82.78 -49.31
N GLY A 675 -18.92 81.89 -50.27
CA GLY A 675 -19.54 82.27 -51.55
C GLY A 675 -20.94 82.90 -51.38
N ASP A 676 -21.83 82.28 -50.53
CA ASP A 676 -23.12 82.79 -50.15
C ASP A 676 -23.00 84.19 -49.44
N LEU A 677 -21.98 84.41 -48.71
CA LEU A 677 -21.67 85.70 -48.09
C LEU A 677 -21.32 86.77 -49.09
N TYR A 678 -20.47 86.43 -50.09
CA TYR A 678 -20.15 87.35 -51.15
C TYR A 678 -21.40 87.66 -52.00
N VAL A 679 -22.33 86.75 -52.25
CA VAL A 679 -23.63 87.04 -52.87
C VAL A 679 -24.41 88.06 -52.04
N ARG A 680 -24.52 87.93 -50.73
CA ARG A 680 -25.20 88.89 -49.83
C ARG A 680 -24.54 90.26 -49.83
N ARG A 681 -23.25 90.38 -50.11
CA ARG A 681 -22.53 91.61 -50.26
C ARG A 681 -22.68 92.24 -51.68
N GLY A 682 -23.27 91.54 -52.65
CA GLY A 682 -23.40 91.94 -54.03
C GLY A 682 -22.13 91.68 -54.84
N ASP A 683 -21.18 91.01 -54.37
CA ASP A 683 -19.90 90.65 -55.03
C ASP A 683 -19.99 89.30 -55.73
N SER A 684 -20.74 89.31 -56.91
CA SER A 684 -20.90 88.14 -57.71
C SER A 684 -19.60 87.55 -58.26
N PHE A 685 -18.54 88.36 -58.40
CA PHE A 685 -17.26 87.91 -58.92
C PHE A 685 -16.52 87.04 -57.87
N GLN A 686 -16.38 87.54 -56.65
CA GLN A 686 -15.78 86.78 -55.57
C GLN A 686 -16.62 85.57 -55.21
N ALA A 687 -17.98 85.70 -55.27
CA ALA A 687 -18.87 84.53 -55.03
C ALA A 687 -18.62 83.42 -56.05
N ARG A 688 -18.54 83.72 -57.32
CA ARG A 688 -18.28 82.72 -58.38
C ARG A 688 -16.91 82.10 -58.24
N ALA A 689 -15.89 82.94 -58.02
CA ALA A 689 -14.51 82.41 -57.82
C ALA A 689 -14.42 81.43 -56.64
N THR A 690 -15.09 81.78 -55.54
CA THR A 690 -15.13 80.92 -54.33
C THR A 690 -15.86 79.63 -54.62
N TYR A 691 -17.05 79.63 -55.23
CA TYR A 691 -17.74 78.36 -55.57
C TYR A 691 -16.93 77.54 -56.59
N GLN A 692 -16.28 78.18 -57.57
CA GLN A 692 -15.50 77.50 -58.60
C GLN A 692 -14.29 76.83 -57.92
N SER A 693 -13.64 77.47 -56.96
CA SER A 693 -12.57 76.87 -56.18
C SER A 693 -12.99 75.61 -55.50
N VAL A 694 -14.21 75.55 -54.94
CA VAL A 694 -14.74 74.34 -54.32
C VAL A 694 -15.04 73.30 -55.40
N ALA A 695 -15.70 73.71 -56.52
CA ALA A 695 -16.08 72.76 -57.57
C ALA A 695 -14.87 72.09 -58.24
N ASP A 696 -13.78 72.79 -58.39
CA ASP A 696 -12.53 72.30 -59.01
C ASP A 696 -11.57 71.63 -58.06
N GLY A 697 -11.50 72.05 -56.81
CA GLY A 697 -10.50 71.66 -55.85
C GLY A 697 -10.95 70.63 -54.81
N TYR A 698 -12.24 70.35 -54.69
CA TYR A 698 -12.78 69.43 -53.70
C TYR A 698 -12.83 67.99 -54.19
N SER A 699 -12.48 67.06 -53.36
CA SER A 699 -12.62 65.62 -53.58
C SER A 699 -12.96 64.98 -52.22
N PRO A 700 -13.89 63.98 -52.14
CA PRO A 700 -14.57 63.23 -53.23
C PRO A 700 -15.70 64.01 -53.93
N ALA A 701 -16.07 63.60 -55.15
CA ALA A 701 -17.08 64.32 -55.92
C ALA A 701 -18.51 63.78 -55.71
N ASP A 702 -18.70 62.68 -54.99
CA ASP A 702 -19.94 61.91 -54.83
C ASP A 702 -20.72 62.23 -53.53
N ASP A 703 -20.23 63.08 -52.66
CA ASP A 703 -20.89 63.52 -51.42
C ASP A 703 -21.80 64.77 -51.58
N GLY A 704 -21.98 65.24 -52.79
CA GLY A 704 -22.89 66.35 -53.13
C GLY A 704 -22.31 67.76 -53.00
N ILE A 705 -21.09 67.92 -52.43
CA ILE A 705 -20.49 69.25 -52.28
C ILE A 705 -20.17 69.91 -53.59
N VAL A 706 -19.58 69.17 -54.54
CA VAL A 706 -19.30 69.70 -55.90
C VAL A 706 -20.60 70.11 -56.64
N ASP A 707 -21.63 69.33 -56.51
CA ASP A 707 -22.93 69.62 -57.11
C ASP A 707 -23.59 70.85 -56.48
N GLU A 708 -23.45 71.00 -55.18
CA GLU A 708 -23.91 72.16 -54.41
C GLU A 708 -23.21 73.45 -54.86
N ALA A 709 -21.93 73.42 -55.05
CA ALA A 709 -21.11 74.53 -55.55
C ALA A 709 -21.50 74.88 -56.98
N LYS A 710 -21.62 73.91 -57.91
CA LYS A 710 -22.05 74.13 -59.29
C LYS A 710 -23.45 74.76 -59.40
N LYS A 711 -24.40 74.26 -58.61
CA LYS A 711 -25.75 74.80 -58.53
C LYS A 711 -25.78 76.28 -58.11
N ARG A 712 -24.85 76.68 -57.20
CA ARG A 712 -24.73 78.10 -56.79
C ARG A 712 -24.13 78.95 -57.90
N ILE A 713 -23.15 78.42 -58.64
CA ILE A 713 -22.58 79.12 -59.80
C ILE A 713 -23.66 79.35 -60.87
N GLU A 714 -24.54 78.40 -61.20
CA GLU A 714 -25.62 78.52 -62.16
C GLU A 714 -26.63 79.59 -61.74
N LYS A 715 -26.91 79.78 -60.46
CA LYS A 715 -27.81 80.78 -59.89
C LYS A 715 -27.26 82.24 -60.00
N LEU A 716 -25.99 82.44 -60.25
CA LEU A 716 -25.29 83.71 -60.41
C LEU A 716 -25.33 84.20 -61.86
N ASN A 717 -25.75 83.35 -62.79
CA ASN A 717 -26.00 83.71 -64.18
C ASN A 717 -27.42 84.21 -64.34
#